data_bcccfcdc7e69b563fd9cf3e6fdb85286
#
_entry.id   bcccfcdc7e69b563fd9cf3e6fdb85286
#
_cell.length_a   1.000
_cell.length_b   1.000
_cell.length_c   1.000
_cell.angle_alpha   90.00
_cell.angle_beta   90.00
_cell.angle_gamma   90.00
#
_symmetry.space_group_name_H-M   'P 1'
#
loop_
_entity.id
_entity.type
_entity.pdbx_description
1 polymer ?
#
loop_
_entity_poly.entity_id
_entity_poly.type
_entity_poly.pdbx_seq_one_letter_code
_entity_poly.pdbx_strand_id
1 'polypeptide(L)'
;MKKLYGLLSCFVIALILSSTSCASRRYHPVPSLADYVNPFIGASTSVGAAGTYHGLGKTFPGATTPYGMVQVSPNTITGGDNSPGYSYEHRSMEGFAFTQMSGVGWYGDLGNFLVMPTTGRLHTIAGKEDGTLTGYRSPYNKSTEIAQAGYYAVDLERYNIRVEATAAPHSGMLRFTFPQSKESRIQIDLARRVGGTAIQQYVRKVDDYSIQGWMHCAPEGGGWGDGDGKADYTVYFYARFDKPLKKYGIWSAEIPDNWTRKREDVQSIPYQNRIAEAKVWPGKNEMEGKHLGVFSEFETRQGEQVNLQVGISFVDMQGAENNFKKEIAGKNFDRVRREARAMWNTQLSKIALKGGTEDQKTIFYTSLYHTMIDPRIFTDVDGRYTGGDNRIHRNEGFTKRTIFSGWDVFRSQFPLQTLINPSLVNDELNSLISLADESGKGYFERWELLNAYSGCMIGNPALSVLADAHAKGIRNYDAHKALTFAINTSKRFGNDSLGYSPGALSISNTLEYAYTDWCIAQLAKGLNKTETEHVYLAKSQAYRKIFDPEKGWFRPRKNDGSWEEWPENARTKEWYGTIESNPYQQGWFVPHDIPGMIQLMGGKEKTLADLTDFFEKTPENMRWNDYYNHANEPVHLVPFLFNHLDAPYLTQKWTRYICDKAYSNTVEGIVGNEDVGQMSAWYVLAASGIHPSCPGSTRFEITSPIFQELSFQLDPNYFSGKRFRIVAHDNTADNIYIQRAVLNGKPYAKNYIDFKDMVAGATLELYMGPNPNKDWGIK
;
A
#
# COMPACT_ATOMS: atom_id res chain seq x y z
N MET A 1 -83.04 25.43 -59.50
CA MET A 1 -82.50 26.07 -60.72
C MET A 1 -80.97 26.20 -60.60
N LYS A 2 -80.31 25.74 -61.64
CA LYS A 2 -78.91 26.01 -62.00
C LYS A 2 -77.82 25.62 -61.02
N LYS A 3 -77.13 24.49 -61.16
CA LYS A 3 -75.93 24.22 -61.99
C LYS A 3 -74.81 25.19 -61.70
N LEU A 4 -73.68 24.66 -61.17
CA LEU A 4 -72.45 24.70 -61.97
C LEU A 4 -71.41 23.72 -61.40
N TYR A 5 -70.81 23.01 -62.33
CA TYR A 5 -69.67 22.08 -62.15
C TYR A 5 -68.36 22.84 -61.96
N GLY A 6 -67.46 22.28 -61.21
CA GLY A 6 -66.11 22.77 -61.09
C GLY A 6 -65.14 21.67 -60.72
N LEU A 7 -64.35 21.28 -61.67
CA LEU A 7 -63.31 20.28 -61.80
C LEU A 7 -62.49 19.94 -60.49
N LEU A 8 -62.37 18.63 -60.27
CA LEU A 8 -61.30 18.02 -59.52
C LEU A 8 -59.98 18.14 -60.28
N SER A 9 -58.96 18.79 -59.65
CA SER A 9 -57.55 18.66 -60.01
C SER A 9 -56.85 17.83 -59.00
N CYS A 10 -56.46 16.60 -59.37
CA CYS A 10 -55.62 15.73 -58.56
C CYS A 10 -54.19 16.32 -58.53
N PHE A 11 -53.80 16.80 -57.38
CA PHE A 11 -52.37 16.99 -57.07
C PHE A 11 -51.86 15.73 -56.33
N VAL A 12 -51.10 14.91 -57.06
CA VAL A 12 -50.30 13.83 -56.48
C VAL A 12 -49.06 14.48 -55.87
N ILE A 13 -49.07 14.62 -54.54
CA ILE A 13 -47.85 14.96 -53.77
C ILE A 13 -47.10 13.67 -53.54
N ALA A 14 -46.04 13.46 -54.31
CA ALA A 14 -45.04 12.41 -54.02
C ALA A 14 -44.27 12.81 -52.77
N LEU A 15 -44.60 12.21 -51.62
CA LEU A 15 -43.75 12.25 -50.40
C LEU A 15 -42.54 11.41 -50.71
N ILE A 16 -41.39 12.07 -50.97
CA ILE A 16 -40.05 11.46 -50.89
C ILE A 16 -39.72 11.29 -49.40
N LEU A 17 -39.93 10.09 -48.89
CA LEU A 17 -39.39 9.66 -47.61
C LEU A 17 -37.87 9.53 -47.77
N SER A 18 -37.15 10.61 -47.50
CA SER A 18 -35.73 10.54 -47.22
C SER A 18 -35.53 9.83 -45.87
N SER A 19 -35.29 8.54 -45.95
CA SER A 19 -34.77 7.76 -44.82
C SER A 19 -33.38 8.29 -44.43
N THR A 20 -33.34 9.32 -43.63
CA THR A 20 -32.13 9.65 -42.85
C THR A 20 -31.90 8.52 -41.91
N SER A 21 -31.03 7.60 -42.32
CA SER A 21 -30.41 6.61 -41.44
C SER A 21 -29.70 7.39 -40.35
N CYS A 22 -30.39 7.58 -39.23
CA CYS A 22 -29.77 8.03 -37.98
C CYS A 22 -28.89 6.89 -37.51
N ALA A 23 -27.64 6.87 -37.99
CA ALA A 23 -26.63 6.01 -37.39
C ALA A 23 -26.56 6.41 -35.91
N SER A 24 -27.22 5.63 -35.06
CA SER A 24 -27.04 5.71 -33.62
C SER A 24 -25.55 5.53 -33.39
N ARG A 25 -24.79 6.61 -33.20
CA ARG A 25 -23.48 6.55 -32.60
C ARG A 25 -23.71 5.79 -31.29
N ARG A 26 -23.30 4.53 -31.25
CA ARG A 26 -23.21 3.79 -30.00
C ARG A 26 -22.34 4.65 -29.10
N TYR A 27 -22.98 5.29 -28.14
CA TYR A 27 -22.30 6.01 -27.07
C TYR A 27 -21.57 4.92 -26.29
N HIS A 28 -20.31 4.67 -26.64
CA HIS A 28 -19.44 3.92 -25.76
C HIS A 28 -19.16 4.86 -24.59
N PRO A 29 -19.69 4.60 -23.39
CA PRO A 29 -19.36 5.42 -22.24
C PRO A 29 -17.84 5.41 -22.10
N VAL A 30 -17.24 6.57 -21.90
CA VAL A 30 -15.81 6.67 -21.58
C VAL A 30 -15.60 5.77 -20.38
N PRO A 31 -14.66 4.80 -20.42
CA PRO A 31 -14.40 3.91 -19.29
C PRO A 31 -14.13 4.74 -18.04
N SER A 32 -14.76 4.38 -16.94
CA SER A 32 -14.48 4.96 -15.64
C SER A 32 -13.05 4.54 -15.25
N LEU A 33 -12.25 5.42 -14.64
CA LEU A 33 -10.88 5.10 -14.26
C LEU A 33 -10.80 3.88 -13.33
N ALA A 34 -11.82 3.69 -12.50
CA ALA A 34 -11.96 2.51 -11.66
C ALA A 34 -12.15 1.20 -12.45
N ASP A 35 -12.46 1.25 -13.75
CA ASP A 35 -12.51 0.06 -14.60
C ASP A 35 -11.13 -0.46 -15.00
N TYR A 36 -10.11 0.39 -14.93
CA TYR A 36 -8.72 0.00 -15.13
C TYR A 36 -8.07 -0.65 -13.91
N VAL A 37 -8.69 -0.57 -12.73
CA VAL A 37 -8.12 -1.17 -11.52
C VAL A 37 -8.36 -2.67 -11.52
N ASN A 38 -7.26 -3.43 -11.51
CA ASN A 38 -7.24 -4.89 -11.34
C ASN A 38 -6.58 -5.26 -10.00
N PRO A 39 -7.34 -5.41 -8.91
CA PRO A 39 -6.78 -5.72 -7.58
C PRO A 39 -6.10 -7.10 -7.47
N PHE A 40 -6.16 -7.93 -8.52
CA PHE A 40 -5.39 -9.17 -8.57
C PHE A 40 -3.92 -8.98 -8.96
N ILE A 41 -3.52 -7.82 -9.49
CA ILE A 41 -2.10 -7.54 -9.76
C ILE A 41 -1.33 -7.60 -8.44
N GLY A 42 -0.33 -8.49 -8.37
CA GLY A 42 0.48 -8.71 -7.18
C GLY A 42 -0.16 -9.60 -6.12
N ALA A 43 -1.33 -10.22 -6.34
CA ALA A 43 -2.00 -11.06 -5.35
C ALA A 43 -1.41 -12.46 -5.18
N SER A 44 -0.36 -12.80 -5.92
CA SER A 44 0.42 -14.04 -5.74
C SER A 44 1.31 -13.95 -4.50
N THR A 45 1.45 -15.09 -3.83
CA THR A 45 2.35 -15.28 -2.69
C THR A 45 3.26 -16.50 -2.90
N SER A 46 3.38 -16.97 -4.15
CA SER A 46 4.11 -18.19 -4.50
C SER A 46 5.62 -18.04 -4.31
N VAL A 47 6.15 -18.59 -3.23
CA VAL A 47 7.60 -18.69 -3.00
C VAL A 47 8.29 -19.45 -4.12
N GLY A 48 7.67 -20.51 -4.64
CA GLY A 48 8.21 -21.30 -5.76
C GLY A 48 8.36 -20.50 -7.05
N ALA A 49 7.40 -19.61 -7.37
CA ALA A 49 7.48 -18.72 -8.51
C ALA A 49 8.48 -17.58 -8.29
N ALA A 50 8.54 -17.04 -7.10
CA ALA A 50 9.41 -15.90 -6.75
C ALA A 50 10.87 -16.27 -6.51
N GLY A 51 11.13 -17.51 -6.08
CA GLY A 51 12.45 -17.96 -5.63
C GLY A 51 12.81 -17.56 -4.19
N THR A 52 11.98 -16.72 -3.55
CA THR A 52 12.17 -16.24 -2.17
C THR A 52 10.86 -15.83 -1.55
N TYR A 53 10.81 -15.66 -0.23
CA TYR A 53 9.64 -15.16 0.50
C TYR A 53 9.25 -13.73 0.12
N HIS A 54 10.19 -12.89 -0.24
CA HIS A 54 9.96 -11.47 -0.56
C HIS A 54 9.77 -11.21 -2.06
N GLY A 55 9.59 -12.24 -2.87
CA GLY A 55 9.71 -12.14 -4.32
C GLY A 55 8.48 -11.72 -5.11
N LEU A 56 7.30 -11.59 -4.51
CA LEU A 56 6.05 -11.22 -5.20
C LEU A 56 5.17 -10.31 -4.34
N GLY A 57 4.24 -9.61 -4.98
CA GLY A 57 3.52 -8.46 -4.48
C GLY A 57 2.74 -8.62 -3.17
N LYS A 58 2.12 -9.78 -2.91
CA LYS A 58 1.33 -10.06 -1.69
C LYS A 58 0.21 -9.04 -1.42
N THR A 59 -0.45 -8.58 -2.48
CA THR A 59 -1.62 -7.71 -2.36
C THR A 59 -2.90 -8.50 -2.09
N PHE A 60 -3.95 -7.84 -1.64
CA PHE A 60 -5.26 -8.46 -1.44
C PHE A 60 -6.30 -7.96 -2.48
N PRO A 61 -7.24 -8.80 -2.94
CA PRO A 61 -8.22 -8.43 -3.96
C PRO A 61 -9.51 -7.81 -3.41
N GLY A 62 -9.62 -7.64 -2.09
CA GLY A 62 -10.85 -7.24 -1.42
C GLY A 62 -11.33 -5.81 -1.70
N ALA A 63 -12.55 -5.53 -1.28
CA ALA A 63 -13.17 -4.22 -1.43
C ALA A 63 -12.60 -3.23 -0.40
N THR A 64 -12.17 -2.05 -0.86
CA THR A 64 -11.69 -0.96 -0.02
C THR A 64 -12.09 0.40 -0.61
N THR A 65 -11.96 1.46 0.17
CA THR A 65 -12.03 2.85 -0.28
C THR A 65 -10.66 3.52 -0.15
N PRO A 66 -10.39 4.62 -0.87
CA PRO A 66 -9.10 5.31 -0.73
C PRO A 66 -8.80 5.64 0.74
N TYR A 67 -7.65 5.18 1.23
CA TYR A 67 -7.18 5.39 2.61
C TYR A 67 -8.19 4.99 3.69
N GLY A 68 -9.12 4.09 3.41
CA GLY A 68 -10.17 3.69 4.35
C GLY A 68 -9.64 2.82 5.49
N MET A 69 -10.24 2.95 6.68
CA MET A 69 -9.99 2.10 7.84
C MET A 69 -10.37 0.63 7.56
N VAL A 70 -11.39 0.41 6.73
CA VAL A 70 -11.98 -0.90 6.45
C VAL A 70 -11.60 -1.42 5.07
N GLN A 71 -11.15 -2.68 5.04
CA GLN A 71 -10.90 -3.47 3.84
C GLN A 71 -11.64 -4.80 3.99
N VAL A 72 -12.67 -5.02 3.18
CA VAL A 72 -13.46 -6.26 3.23
C VAL A 72 -12.90 -7.25 2.22
N SER A 73 -12.09 -8.20 2.69
CA SER A 73 -11.33 -9.08 1.82
C SER A 73 -11.48 -10.56 2.18
N PRO A 74 -11.44 -11.46 1.18
CA PRO A 74 -11.36 -12.88 1.46
C PRO A 74 -10.08 -13.23 2.20
N ASN A 75 -10.17 -14.18 3.12
CA ASN A 75 -9.04 -14.83 3.77
C ASN A 75 -8.94 -16.28 3.30
N THR A 76 -7.78 -16.65 2.82
CA THR A 76 -7.45 -18.02 2.40
C THR A 76 -6.44 -18.69 3.31
N ILE A 77 -5.69 -17.87 4.09
CA ILE A 77 -4.60 -18.30 4.97
C ILE A 77 -4.88 -17.89 6.40
N THR A 78 -4.68 -18.82 7.34
CA THR A 78 -4.60 -18.53 8.77
C THR A 78 -3.14 -18.53 9.21
N GLY A 79 -2.60 -17.36 9.46
CA GLY A 79 -1.18 -17.21 9.81
C GLY A 79 -0.27 -17.51 8.63
N GLY A 80 1.02 -17.44 8.84
CA GLY A 80 2.01 -17.65 7.81
C GLY A 80 2.72 -16.37 7.42
N ASP A 81 3.62 -16.50 6.49
CA ASP A 81 4.35 -15.42 5.86
C ASP A 81 3.47 -14.76 4.79
N ASN A 82 2.37 -14.16 5.21
CA ASN A 82 1.44 -13.55 4.28
C ASN A 82 0.48 -12.60 4.99
N SER A 83 0.92 -11.36 5.16
CA SER A 83 0.16 -10.32 5.84
C SER A 83 -1.21 -10.01 5.25
N PRO A 84 -1.46 -10.12 3.92
CA PRO A 84 -2.78 -9.82 3.37
C PRO A 84 -3.85 -10.88 3.71
N GLY A 85 -3.48 -12.02 4.30
CA GLY A 85 -4.42 -13.12 4.60
C GLY A 85 -5.01 -13.82 3.37
N TYR A 86 -4.65 -13.41 2.17
CA TYR A 86 -5.07 -13.97 0.88
C TYR A 86 -3.85 -14.46 0.08
N SER A 87 -4.03 -15.60 -0.59
CA SER A 87 -3.09 -16.10 -1.59
C SER A 87 -3.86 -16.54 -2.82
N TYR A 88 -3.46 -16.03 -3.98
CA TYR A 88 -4.10 -16.42 -5.23
C TYR A 88 -3.94 -17.92 -5.53
N GLU A 89 -2.88 -18.55 -5.06
CA GLU A 89 -2.59 -19.98 -5.24
C GLU A 89 -3.52 -20.89 -4.43
N HIS A 90 -4.13 -20.39 -3.37
CA HIS A 90 -5.06 -21.16 -2.54
C HIS A 90 -6.39 -21.42 -3.25
N ARG A 91 -7.03 -22.50 -2.88
CA ARG A 91 -8.27 -22.98 -3.52
C ARG A 91 -9.46 -23.07 -2.57
N SER A 92 -9.28 -22.69 -1.31
CA SER A 92 -10.37 -22.62 -0.34
C SER A 92 -10.29 -21.35 0.50
N MET A 93 -11.43 -20.86 0.94
CA MET A 93 -11.57 -19.64 1.76
C MET A 93 -12.03 -20.00 3.17
N GLU A 94 -11.46 -19.29 4.15
CA GLU A 94 -11.89 -19.34 5.55
C GLU A 94 -13.06 -18.39 5.83
N GLY A 95 -13.16 -17.32 5.05
CA GLY A 95 -14.17 -16.28 5.21
C GLY A 95 -13.70 -14.93 4.69
N PHE A 96 -14.37 -13.89 5.17
CA PHE A 96 -14.17 -12.51 4.74
C PHE A 96 -13.94 -11.65 5.98
N ALA A 97 -12.76 -11.03 6.08
CA ALA A 97 -12.40 -10.15 7.19
C ALA A 97 -12.61 -8.67 6.83
N PHE A 98 -12.66 -7.80 7.86
CA PHE A 98 -12.93 -6.37 7.68
C PHE A 98 -11.69 -5.50 7.83
N THR A 99 -10.54 -6.08 8.16
CA THR A 99 -9.25 -5.41 8.25
C THR A 99 -8.20 -6.24 7.52
N GLN A 100 -7.33 -5.59 6.74
CA GLN A 100 -6.26 -6.26 6.00
C GLN A 100 -4.99 -5.39 5.99
N MET A 101 -3.85 -6.01 5.71
CA MET A 101 -2.58 -5.33 5.46
C MET A 101 -2.12 -5.66 4.03
N SER A 102 -1.66 -4.68 3.26
CA SER A 102 -1.32 -4.87 1.85
C SER A 102 0.18 -4.97 1.63
N GLY A 103 0.60 -5.98 0.86
CA GLY A 103 1.92 -6.03 0.25
C GLY A 103 3.09 -6.36 1.17
N VAL A 104 2.87 -6.56 2.45
CA VAL A 104 3.94 -6.84 3.41
C VAL A 104 4.15 -8.34 3.54
N GLY A 105 5.42 -8.78 3.49
CA GLY A 105 5.81 -10.16 3.76
C GLY A 105 6.09 -10.42 5.24
N TRP A 106 6.48 -11.65 5.55
CA TRP A 106 7.03 -12.14 6.81
C TRP A 106 6.07 -12.24 7.99
N TYR A 107 5.39 -11.15 8.36
CA TYR A 107 4.43 -11.15 9.49
C TYR A 107 3.02 -10.92 8.99
N GLY A 108 2.06 -11.58 9.64
CA GLY A 108 0.65 -11.30 9.47
C GLY A 108 0.10 -10.52 10.65
N ASP A 109 -0.78 -9.59 10.39
CA ASP A 109 -1.61 -8.93 11.39
C ASP A 109 -2.94 -8.53 10.78
N LEU A 110 -3.85 -7.96 11.59
CA LEU A 110 -5.19 -7.66 11.15
C LEU A 110 -5.97 -8.93 10.72
N GLY A 111 -6.84 -8.85 9.73
CA GLY A 111 -7.70 -9.98 9.34
C GLY A 111 -8.83 -10.24 10.34
N ASN A 112 -9.23 -9.23 11.09
CA ASN A 112 -10.20 -9.31 12.18
C ASN A 112 -11.64 -9.35 11.68
N PHE A 113 -12.52 -9.82 12.55
CA PHE A 113 -13.96 -9.95 12.29
C PHE A 113 -14.23 -10.83 11.06
N LEU A 114 -13.80 -12.09 11.15
CA LEU A 114 -13.91 -13.06 10.05
C LEU A 114 -15.31 -13.61 9.93
N VAL A 115 -15.97 -13.33 8.82
CA VAL A 115 -17.35 -13.73 8.51
C VAL A 115 -17.35 -14.86 7.50
N MET A 116 -18.11 -15.95 7.79
CA MET A 116 -18.30 -17.06 6.85
C MET A 116 -19.79 -17.41 6.76
N PRO A 117 -20.38 -17.34 5.55
CA PRO A 117 -21.74 -17.87 5.32
C PRO A 117 -21.66 -19.37 5.12
N THR A 118 -22.56 -20.13 5.75
CA THR A 118 -22.59 -21.60 5.67
C THR A 118 -24.02 -22.13 5.59
N THR A 119 -24.16 -23.41 5.24
CA THR A 119 -25.39 -24.17 5.37
C THR A 119 -25.12 -25.49 6.08
N GLY A 120 -26.13 -26.09 6.73
CA GLY A 120 -26.04 -27.37 7.44
C GLY A 120 -25.35 -27.26 8.79
N ARG A 121 -24.54 -28.25 9.19
CA ARG A 121 -23.93 -28.34 10.52
C ARG A 121 -23.01 -27.15 10.82
N LEU A 122 -23.10 -26.61 12.04
CA LEU A 122 -22.14 -25.60 12.56
C LEU A 122 -20.76 -26.24 12.80
N HIS A 123 -19.71 -25.60 12.28
CA HIS A 123 -18.31 -25.87 12.59
C HIS A 123 -17.71 -24.65 13.24
N THR A 124 -16.87 -24.85 14.27
CA THR A 124 -16.25 -23.77 15.06
C THR A 124 -14.82 -23.49 14.67
N ILE A 125 -14.23 -24.29 13.77
CA ILE A 125 -12.89 -24.11 13.19
C ILE A 125 -12.97 -23.91 11.69
N ALA A 126 -12.02 -23.18 11.14
CA ALA A 126 -11.89 -23.02 9.68
C ALA A 126 -11.52 -24.33 8.98
N GLY A 127 -10.68 -25.15 9.58
CA GLY A 127 -10.04 -26.30 8.94
C GLY A 127 -8.76 -25.88 8.19
N LYS A 128 -8.18 -26.83 7.44
CA LYS A 128 -6.92 -26.65 6.73
C LYS A 128 -7.13 -26.47 5.23
N GLU A 129 -6.16 -25.84 4.57
CA GLU A 129 -6.03 -25.75 3.11
C GLU A 129 -5.44 -27.06 2.54
N ASP A 130 -6.04 -28.20 2.88
CA ASP A 130 -5.59 -29.55 2.48
C ASP A 130 -6.66 -30.37 1.75
N GLY A 131 -7.80 -29.72 1.44
CA GLY A 131 -8.93 -30.36 0.77
C GLY A 131 -9.79 -31.28 1.65
N THR A 132 -9.48 -31.45 2.94
CA THR A 132 -10.21 -32.38 3.83
C THR A 132 -11.57 -31.88 4.27
N LEU A 133 -11.86 -30.59 4.17
CA LEU A 133 -13.12 -29.94 4.59
C LEU A 133 -13.52 -30.22 6.04
N THR A 134 -12.56 -30.33 6.94
CA THR A 134 -12.77 -30.66 8.34
C THR A 134 -13.39 -29.54 9.18
N GLY A 135 -13.34 -28.30 8.70
CA GLY A 135 -13.92 -27.11 9.34
C GLY A 135 -15.01 -26.44 8.51
N TYR A 136 -15.19 -25.12 8.67
CA TYR A 136 -16.15 -24.34 7.89
C TYR A 136 -15.58 -23.81 6.56
N ARG A 137 -14.31 -23.98 6.27
CA ARG A 137 -13.65 -23.58 5.02
C ARG A 137 -14.39 -24.15 3.79
N SER A 138 -14.48 -23.37 2.73
CA SER A 138 -15.11 -23.77 1.48
C SER A 138 -14.13 -23.65 0.31
N PRO A 139 -14.03 -24.68 -0.55
CA PRO A 139 -13.51 -24.47 -1.90
C PRO A 139 -14.28 -23.37 -2.61
N TYR A 140 -13.63 -22.72 -3.57
CA TYR A 140 -14.25 -21.70 -4.39
C TYR A 140 -13.79 -21.79 -5.85
N ASN A 141 -14.65 -21.34 -6.75
CA ASN A 141 -14.35 -21.34 -8.15
C ASN A 141 -13.63 -20.05 -8.55
N LYS A 142 -12.34 -20.15 -8.88
CA LYS A 142 -11.51 -19.05 -9.34
C LYS A 142 -12.12 -18.24 -10.49
N SER A 143 -12.82 -18.90 -11.40
CA SER A 143 -13.46 -18.22 -12.55
C SER A 143 -14.61 -17.31 -12.15
N THR A 144 -15.13 -17.43 -10.92
CA THR A 144 -16.21 -16.60 -10.38
C THR A 144 -15.70 -15.44 -9.53
N GLU A 145 -14.40 -15.40 -9.23
CA GLU A 145 -13.80 -14.26 -8.53
C GLU A 145 -13.87 -13.00 -9.39
N ILE A 146 -14.39 -11.94 -8.80
CA ILE A 146 -14.42 -10.61 -9.37
C ILE A 146 -13.82 -9.66 -8.35
N ALA A 147 -12.74 -8.97 -8.73
CA ALA A 147 -12.16 -7.89 -7.94
C ALA A 147 -12.16 -6.60 -8.75
N GLN A 148 -12.64 -5.53 -8.13
CA GLN A 148 -12.70 -4.18 -8.71
C GLN A 148 -12.47 -3.14 -7.61
N ALA A 149 -12.13 -1.93 -7.96
CA ALA A 149 -12.05 -0.84 -7.00
C ALA A 149 -13.37 -0.69 -6.20
N GLY A 150 -13.34 -1.03 -4.91
CA GLY A 150 -14.48 -0.98 -3.99
C GLY A 150 -15.45 -2.16 -4.06
N TYR A 151 -15.10 -3.25 -4.74
CA TYR A 151 -15.98 -4.42 -4.86
C TYR A 151 -15.20 -5.72 -5.02
N TYR A 152 -15.68 -6.77 -4.36
CA TYR A 152 -15.22 -8.15 -4.54
C TYR A 152 -16.41 -9.11 -4.59
N ALA A 153 -16.30 -10.21 -5.33
CA ALA A 153 -17.29 -11.29 -5.33
C ALA A 153 -16.68 -12.64 -5.66
N VAL A 154 -17.30 -13.73 -5.14
CA VAL A 154 -16.89 -15.12 -5.38
C VAL A 154 -18.03 -16.10 -5.07
N ASP A 155 -18.01 -17.28 -5.68
CA ASP A 155 -18.92 -18.38 -5.38
C ASP A 155 -18.22 -19.44 -4.51
N LEU A 156 -18.77 -19.70 -3.32
CA LEU A 156 -18.35 -20.75 -2.38
C LEU A 156 -18.99 -22.09 -2.77
N GLU A 157 -18.18 -23.01 -3.27
CA GLU A 157 -18.69 -24.28 -3.86
C GLU A 157 -19.36 -25.19 -2.84
N ARG A 158 -18.76 -25.36 -1.65
CA ARG A 158 -19.27 -26.25 -0.61
C ARG A 158 -20.69 -25.92 -0.19
N TYR A 159 -21.03 -24.66 -0.14
CA TYR A 159 -22.30 -24.15 0.37
C TYR A 159 -23.23 -23.63 -0.73
N ASN A 160 -22.74 -23.58 -1.96
CA ASN A 160 -23.45 -22.98 -3.10
C ASN A 160 -23.95 -21.54 -2.77
N ILE A 161 -23.06 -20.74 -2.19
CA ILE A 161 -23.33 -19.36 -1.77
C ILE A 161 -22.45 -18.40 -2.57
N ARG A 162 -23.07 -17.41 -3.23
CA ARG A 162 -22.34 -16.29 -3.75
C ARG A 162 -22.12 -15.25 -2.66
N VAL A 163 -20.89 -14.79 -2.51
CA VAL A 163 -20.51 -13.71 -1.59
C VAL A 163 -20.11 -12.49 -2.39
N GLU A 164 -20.61 -11.33 -1.98
CA GLU A 164 -20.22 -10.03 -2.52
C GLU A 164 -19.80 -9.12 -1.37
N ALA A 165 -18.76 -8.32 -1.58
CA ALA A 165 -18.22 -7.39 -0.59
C ALA A 165 -18.10 -5.97 -1.17
N THR A 166 -18.37 -4.96 -0.33
CA THR A 166 -18.09 -3.55 -0.62
C THR A 166 -17.72 -2.82 0.67
N ALA A 167 -17.09 -1.64 0.56
CA ALA A 167 -16.58 -0.89 1.69
C ALA A 167 -17.01 0.59 1.65
N ALA A 168 -17.02 1.20 2.81
CA ALA A 168 -16.99 2.63 3.08
C ALA A 168 -15.75 2.92 3.94
N PRO A 169 -15.37 4.17 4.20
CA PRO A 169 -14.13 4.47 4.92
C PRO A 169 -13.96 3.77 6.27
N HIS A 170 -15.03 3.67 7.07
CA HIS A 170 -15.02 3.04 8.41
C HIS A 170 -15.97 1.85 8.52
N SER A 171 -16.60 1.46 7.43
CA SER A 171 -17.67 0.47 7.43
C SER A 171 -17.58 -0.43 6.20
N GLY A 172 -18.20 -1.61 6.27
CA GLY A 172 -18.25 -2.52 5.13
C GLY A 172 -19.56 -3.29 5.06
N MET A 173 -19.83 -3.86 3.91
CA MET A 173 -21.01 -4.69 3.69
C MET A 173 -20.65 -5.99 2.99
N LEU A 174 -21.26 -7.07 3.45
CA LEU A 174 -21.31 -8.36 2.76
C LEU A 174 -22.75 -8.64 2.34
N ARG A 175 -22.91 -9.15 1.12
CA ARG A 175 -24.17 -9.68 0.60
C ARG A 175 -23.98 -11.15 0.24
N PHE A 176 -24.85 -12.01 0.76
CA PHE A 176 -24.82 -13.44 0.54
C PHE A 176 -26.07 -13.87 -0.24
N THR A 177 -25.88 -14.54 -1.38
CA THR A 177 -26.98 -15.17 -2.10
C THR A 177 -26.98 -16.64 -1.78
N PHE A 178 -27.99 -17.08 -1.00
CA PHE A 178 -28.11 -18.43 -0.48
C PHE A 178 -28.89 -19.37 -1.41
N PRO A 179 -28.59 -20.68 -1.38
CA PRO A 179 -29.49 -21.71 -1.89
C PRO A 179 -30.72 -21.85 -0.99
N GLN A 180 -31.69 -22.63 -1.41
CA GLN A 180 -32.76 -23.05 -0.52
C GLN A 180 -32.20 -23.95 0.59
N SER A 181 -32.38 -23.55 1.84
CA SER A 181 -31.90 -24.30 3.01
C SER A 181 -32.77 -24.01 4.25
N LYS A 182 -32.94 -25.00 5.11
CA LYS A 182 -33.52 -24.83 6.44
C LYS A 182 -32.51 -24.40 7.50
N GLU A 183 -31.21 -24.50 7.18
CA GLU A 183 -30.09 -24.27 8.08
C GLU A 183 -29.03 -23.40 7.39
N SER A 184 -29.46 -22.24 6.88
CA SER A 184 -28.55 -21.18 6.42
C SER A 184 -28.03 -20.41 7.60
N ARG A 185 -26.76 -20.01 7.54
CA ARG A 185 -26.09 -19.38 8.69
C ARG A 185 -25.10 -18.34 8.23
N ILE A 186 -24.99 -17.26 9.00
CA ILE A 186 -23.84 -16.36 9.02
C ILE A 186 -23.14 -16.59 10.35
N GLN A 187 -21.87 -17.01 10.29
CA GLN A 187 -21.02 -17.17 11.46
C GLN A 187 -19.84 -16.22 11.40
N ILE A 188 -19.37 -15.77 12.57
CA ILE A 188 -18.30 -14.80 12.73
C ILE A 188 -17.32 -15.32 13.78
N ASP A 189 -16.08 -15.53 13.37
CA ASP A 189 -14.98 -15.86 14.28
C ASP A 189 -14.36 -14.55 14.81
N LEU A 190 -14.54 -14.30 16.09
CA LEU A 190 -14.04 -13.09 16.77
C LEU A 190 -12.60 -13.24 17.27
N ALA A 191 -12.06 -14.47 17.29
CA ALA A 191 -10.66 -14.68 17.65
C ALA A 191 -9.70 -14.51 16.48
N ARG A 192 -10.21 -14.27 15.27
CA ARG A 192 -9.40 -14.22 14.07
C ARG A 192 -8.38 -13.07 14.07
N ARG A 193 -7.14 -13.41 13.78
CA ARG A 193 -6.02 -12.50 13.47
C ARG A 193 -5.07 -13.24 12.53
N VAL A 194 -4.53 -12.59 11.49
CA VAL A 194 -3.67 -13.28 10.51
C VAL A 194 -2.40 -13.81 11.15
N GLY A 195 -1.76 -13.08 12.04
CA GLY A 195 -0.53 -13.50 12.73
C GLY A 195 -0.73 -14.38 13.96
N GLY A 196 -1.98 -14.83 14.23
CA GLY A 196 -2.29 -15.60 15.43
C GLY A 196 -3.77 -15.50 15.79
N THR A 197 -4.07 -15.15 17.07
CA THR A 197 -5.45 -14.87 17.52
C THR A 197 -5.52 -13.58 18.32
N ALA A 198 -6.71 -12.94 18.32
CA ALA A 198 -7.08 -12.03 19.40
C ALA A 198 -7.10 -12.81 20.74
N ILE A 199 -6.59 -12.23 21.81
CA ILE A 199 -6.42 -12.93 23.10
C ILE A 199 -7.68 -12.94 23.95
N GLN A 200 -8.52 -11.91 23.79
CA GLN A 200 -9.78 -11.74 24.51
C GLN A 200 -10.81 -11.16 23.56
N GLN A 201 -12.04 -11.59 23.68
CA GLN A 201 -13.16 -11.09 22.89
C GLN A 201 -14.39 -10.90 23.76
N TYR A 202 -15.22 -9.95 23.35
CA TYR A 202 -16.53 -9.70 23.93
C TYR A 202 -17.58 -9.52 22.83
N VAL A 203 -18.76 -10.03 23.05
CA VAL A 203 -19.90 -9.81 22.16
C VAL A 203 -21.18 -9.72 22.95
N ARG A 204 -22.09 -8.83 22.53
CA ARG A 204 -23.48 -8.79 22.99
C ARG A 204 -24.47 -8.56 21.84
N LYS A 205 -25.63 -9.15 21.96
CA LYS A 205 -26.80 -8.84 21.16
C LYS A 205 -27.36 -7.49 21.62
N VAL A 206 -27.51 -6.53 20.71
CA VAL A 206 -28.03 -5.18 21.00
C VAL A 206 -29.54 -5.16 20.86
N ASP A 207 -30.05 -5.70 19.76
CA ASP A 207 -31.46 -5.84 19.43
C ASP A 207 -31.68 -7.11 18.57
N ASP A 208 -32.90 -7.27 18.01
CA ASP A 208 -33.20 -8.45 17.20
C ASP A 208 -32.46 -8.54 15.88
N TYR A 209 -31.69 -7.54 15.49
CA TYR A 209 -30.95 -7.47 14.23
C TYR A 209 -29.50 -7.14 14.40
N SER A 210 -29.03 -6.74 15.59
CA SER A 210 -27.71 -6.17 15.76
C SER A 210 -26.94 -6.80 16.91
N ILE A 211 -25.62 -6.92 16.69
CA ILE A 211 -24.63 -7.28 17.70
C ILE A 211 -23.53 -6.21 17.75
N GLN A 212 -22.85 -6.12 18.88
CA GLN A 212 -21.63 -5.32 19.02
C GLN A 212 -20.64 -6.02 19.95
N GLY A 213 -19.39 -5.60 19.88
CA GLY A 213 -18.35 -6.18 20.71
C GLY A 213 -16.96 -5.68 20.34
N TRP A 214 -15.97 -6.44 20.79
CA TRP A 214 -14.57 -6.13 20.54
C TRP A 214 -13.69 -7.38 20.53
N MET A 215 -12.52 -7.22 19.92
CA MET A 215 -11.44 -8.22 19.87
C MET A 215 -10.14 -7.54 20.28
N HIS A 216 -9.52 -7.99 21.38
CA HIS A 216 -8.23 -7.48 21.85
C HIS A 216 -7.09 -8.32 21.25
N CYS A 217 -6.26 -7.68 20.46
CA CYS A 217 -5.12 -8.23 19.74
C CYS A 217 -3.81 -7.79 20.44
N ALA A 218 -3.41 -8.52 21.47
CA ALA A 218 -2.19 -8.25 22.21
C ALA A 218 -0.99 -9.07 21.68
N PRO A 219 0.25 -8.72 22.06
CA PRO A 219 1.48 -9.42 21.63
C PRO A 219 1.51 -10.92 21.92
N GLU A 220 0.85 -11.36 22.99
CA GLU A 220 0.74 -12.77 23.37
C GLU A 220 -0.01 -13.62 22.33
N GLY A 221 -0.89 -12.99 21.59
CA GLY A 221 -1.64 -13.59 20.47
C GLY A 221 -0.89 -13.61 19.14
N GLY A 222 0.38 -13.20 19.13
CA GLY A 222 1.18 -13.02 17.91
C GLY A 222 1.15 -11.57 17.42
N GLY A 223 1.39 -11.36 16.13
CA GLY A 223 1.30 -10.05 15.47
C GLY A 223 2.61 -9.37 15.22
N TRP A 224 2.51 -8.19 14.62
CA TRP A 224 3.60 -7.41 14.06
C TRP A 224 4.51 -6.78 15.13
N GLY A 225 5.81 -6.83 14.90
CA GLY A 225 6.82 -6.02 15.57
C GLY A 225 7.86 -6.78 16.38
N ASP A 226 9.07 -6.24 16.43
CA ASP A 226 10.24 -6.74 17.15
C ASP A 226 10.90 -5.68 18.06
N GLY A 227 10.53 -4.41 17.87
CA GLY A 227 11.16 -3.27 18.49
C GLY A 227 10.71 -2.97 19.93
N ASP A 228 10.52 -1.68 20.24
CA ASP A 228 10.13 -1.19 21.55
C ASP A 228 8.68 -1.53 21.93
N GLY A 229 7.92 -2.09 21.02
CA GLY A 229 6.57 -2.57 21.25
C GLY A 229 6.00 -3.31 20.04
N LYS A 230 5.39 -4.45 20.30
CA LYS A 230 4.57 -5.17 19.33
C LYS A 230 3.19 -4.56 19.23
N ALA A 231 2.47 -4.83 18.13
CA ALA A 231 1.11 -4.34 17.94
C ALA A 231 0.19 -4.85 19.07
N ASP A 232 -0.38 -3.88 19.79
CA ASP A 232 -1.37 -4.09 20.87
C ASP A 232 -2.53 -3.14 20.64
N TYR A 233 -3.66 -3.69 20.18
CA TYR A 233 -4.82 -2.91 19.74
C TYR A 233 -6.12 -3.66 19.99
N THR A 234 -7.21 -2.92 20.07
CA THR A 234 -8.56 -3.48 20.14
C THR A 234 -9.37 -3.05 18.92
N VAL A 235 -9.97 -4.03 18.26
CA VAL A 235 -10.92 -3.79 17.17
C VAL A 235 -12.33 -3.87 17.75
N TYR A 236 -13.07 -2.78 17.66
CA TYR A 236 -14.47 -2.70 18.06
C TYR A 236 -15.36 -2.79 16.83
N PHE A 237 -16.52 -3.42 16.98
CA PHE A 237 -17.47 -3.58 15.89
C PHE A 237 -18.91 -3.32 16.34
N TYR A 238 -19.72 -2.82 15.39
CA TYR A 238 -21.16 -2.86 15.40
C TYR A 238 -21.64 -3.52 14.11
N ALA A 239 -22.40 -4.61 14.20
CA ALA A 239 -22.81 -5.40 13.04
C ALA A 239 -24.33 -5.55 13.02
N ARG A 240 -24.95 -5.26 11.85
CA ARG A 240 -26.39 -5.34 11.63
C ARG A 240 -26.70 -6.32 10.51
N PHE A 241 -27.59 -7.26 10.82
CA PHE A 241 -28.13 -8.24 9.89
C PHE A 241 -29.47 -7.74 9.33
N ASP A 242 -29.82 -8.13 8.11
CA ASP A 242 -31.17 -7.89 7.58
C ASP A 242 -32.16 -9.03 7.91
N LYS A 243 -31.66 -10.12 8.48
CA LYS A 243 -32.45 -11.20 9.07
C LYS A 243 -32.51 -11.07 10.60
N PRO A 244 -33.66 -11.35 11.24
CA PRO A 244 -33.74 -11.30 12.70
C PRO A 244 -32.95 -12.46 13.35
N LEU A 245 -32.24 -12.14 14.43
CA LEU A 245 -31.42 -13.04 15.24
C LEU A 245 -32.27 -13.98 16.12
N LYS A 246 -33.18 -14.75 15.51
CA LYS A 246 -34.09 -15.67 16.22
C LYS A 246 -33.39 -16.93 16.70
N LYS A 247 -32.53 -17.51 15.87
CA LYS A 247 -31.68 -18.65 16.22
C LYS A 247 -30.24 -18.16 16.31
N TYR A 248 -29.96 -17.34 17.31
CA TYR A 248 -28.66 -16.78 17.61
C TYR A 248 -27.96 -17.60 18.68
N GLY A 249 -26.64 -17.68 18.63
CA GLY A 249 -25.82 -18.32 19.65
C GLY A 249 -24.36 -17.89 19.59
N ILE A 250 -23.66 -18.27 20.64
CA ILE A 250 -22.21 -18.03 20.81
C ILE A 250 -21.54 -19.40 20.93
N TRP A 251 -20.35 -19.57 20.35
CA TRP A 251 -19.45 -20.66 20.73
C TRP A 251 -18.24 -20.11 21.46
N SER A 252 -17.71 -20.89 22.39
CA SER A 252 -16.51 -20.52 23.14
C SER A 252 -15.61 -21.73 23.37
N ALA A 253 -14.31 -21.54 23.20
CA ALA A 253 -13.29 -22.48 23.60
C ALA A 253 -12.44 -21.91 24.75
N GLU A 254 -12.21 -22.72 25.78
CA GLU A 254 -11.30 -22.39 26.87
C GLU A 254 -9.86 -22.63 26.40
N ILE A 255 -9.07 -21.55 26.32
CA ILE A 255 -7.66 -21.63 26.00
C ILE A 255 -6.86 -21.56 27.30
N PRO A 256 -6.01 -22.55 27.61
CA PRO A 256 -5.18 -22.54 28.80
C PRO A 256 -4.25 -21.32 28.84
N ASP A 257 -4.04 -20.74 30.03
CA ASP A 257 -3.24 -19.52 30.21
C ASP A 257 -1.75 -19.71 29.82
N ASN A 258 -1.26 -20.94 29.89
CA ASN A 258 0.11 -21.28 29.50
C ASN A 258 0.28 -21.60 28.00
N TRP A 259 -0.78 -21.49 27.22
CA TRP A 259 -0.70 -21.67 25.76
C TRP A 259 -0.39 -20.36 25.10
N THR A 260 0.65 -20.35 24.26
CA THR A 260 0.86 -19.25 23.34
C THR A 260 -0.17 -19.32 22.21
N ARG A 261 -0.47 -18.18 21.60
CA ARG A 261 -1.56 -18.05 20.63
C ARG A 261 -1.06 -17.40 19.35
N LYS A 262 0.25 -17.58 19.13
CA LYS A 262 0.93 -17.14 17.91
C LYS A 262 0.53 -18.03 16.74
N ARG A 263 0.90 -17.59 15.57
CA ARG A 263 0.60 -18.23 14.30
C ARG A 263 0.85 -19.75 14.30
N GLU A 264 2.02 -20.17 14.72
CA GLU A 264 2.43 -21.58 14.71
C GLU A 264 1.61 -22.41 15.69
N ASP A 265 1.27 -21.85 16.84
CA ASP A 265 0.54 -22.51 17.91
C ASP A 265 -0.94 -22.71 17.54
N VAL A 266 -1.56 -21.69 16.92
CA VAL A 266 -2.98 -21.79 16.48
C VAL A 266 -3.18 -22.83 15.38
N GLN A 267 -2.15 -23.13 14.60
CA GLN A 267 -2.18 -24.20 13.58
C GLN A 267 -1.89 -25.59 14.15
N SER A 268 -1.48 -25.69 15.39
CA SER A 268 -1.17 -26.97 16.03
C SER A 268 -2.42 -27.84 16.18
N ILE A 269 -2.24 -29.17 16.11
CA ILE A 269 -3.34 -30.11 16.30
C ILE A 269 -4.03 -29.93 17.66
N PRO A 270 -3.31 -29.77 18.80
CA PRO A 270 -3.96 -29.54 20.09
C PRO A 270 -4.85 -28.30 20.11
N TYR A 271 -4.38 -27.18 19.52
CA TYR A 271 -5.15 -25.94 19.47
C TYR A 271 -6.40 -26.10 18.61
N GLN A 272 -6.27 -26.67 17.41
CA GLN A 272 -7.39 -26.93 16.49
C GLN A 272 -8.44 -27.86 17.11
N ASN A 273 -8.02 -28.92 17.80
CA ASN A 273 -8.94 -29.83 18.50
C ASN A 273 -9.69 -29.09 19.63
N ARG A 274 -9.01 -28.21 20.37
CA ARG A 274 -9.64 -27.43 21.44
C ARG A 274 -10.76 -26.53 20.90
N ILE A 275 -10.56 -25.90 19.76
CA ILE A 275 -11.57 -25.05 19.13
C ILE A 275 -12.68 -25.88 18.47
N ALA A 276 -12.34 -27.04 17.89
CA ALA A 276 -13.33 -27.95 17.32
C ALA A 276 -14.32 -28.49 18.37
N GLU A 277 -13.85 -28.62 19.63
CA GLU A 277 -14.63 -29.01 20.81
C GLU A 277 -15.27 -27.82 21.55
N ALA A 278 -15.28 -26.64 20.95
CA ALA A 278 -15.86 -25.45 21.56
C ALA A 278 -17.32 -25.69 21.99
N LYS A 279 -17.65 -25.20 23.16
CA LYS A 279 -19.02 -25.27 23.68
C LYS A 279 -19.89 -24.27 22.96
N VAL A 280 -21.02 -24.75 22.47
CA VAL A 280 -22.05 -23.93 21.82
C VAL A 280 -23.12 -23.54 22.84
N TRP A 281 -23.48 -22.26 22.85
CA TRP A 281 -24.45 -21.64 23.77
C TRP A 281 -25.61 -21.03 22.98
N PRO A 282 -26.63 -21.81 22.62
CA PRO A 282 -27.80 -21.29 21.89
C PRO A 282 -28.56 -20.25 22.73
N GLY A 283 -28.95 -19.16 22.12
CA GLY A 283 -29.71 -18.09 22.77
C GLY A 283 -28.92 -17.25 23.78
N LYS A 284 -27.63 -17.49 23.94
CA LYS A 284 -26.77 -16.66 24.81
C LYS A 284 -26.59 -15.29 24.18
N ASN A 285 -26.99 -14.22 24.87
CA ASN A 285 -27.00 -12.87 24.33
C ASN A 285 -25.70 -12.09 24.57
N GLU A 286 -24.89 -12.53 25.50
CA GLU A 286 -23.66 -11.82 25.90
C GLU A 286 -22.62 -12.79 26.43
N MET A 287 -21.38 -12.61 26.05
CA MET A 287 -20.24 -13.37 26.53
C MET A 287 -18.92 -12.64 26.35
N GLU A 288 -18.02 -12.81 27.31
CA GLU A 288 -16.62 -12.48 27.19
C GLU A 288 -15.80 -13.79 27.31
N GLY A 289 -14.71 -13.91 26.56
CA GLY A 289 -13.89 -15.14 26.59
C GLY A 289 -12.65 -15.04 25.70
N LYS A 290 -11.85 -16.12 25.73
CA LYS A 290 -10.54 -16.18 25.08
C LYS A 290 -10.57 -16.67 23.63
N HIS A 291 -11.63 -17.35 23.24
CA HIS A 291 -11.86 -17.75 21.84
C HIS A 291 -13.37 -17.85 21.62
N LEU A 292 -13.93 -16.78 21.11
CA LEU A 292 -15.35 -16.66 20.84
C LEU A 292 -15.65 -16.58 19.35
N GLY A 293 -16.83 -17.09 19.00
CA GLY A 293 -17.48 -16.73 17.78
C GLY A 293 -18.99 -16.71 17.97
N VAL A 294 -19.67 -16.13 17.00
CA VAL A 294 -21.13 -16.01 17.01
C VAL A 294 -21.73 -16.56 15.73
N PHE A 295 -22.98 -16.96 15.81
CA PHE A 295 -23.75 -17.39 14.64
C PHE A 295 -25.20 -16.94 14.73
N SER A 296 -25.77 -16.66 13.56
CA SER A 296 -27.20 -16.50 13.36
C SER A 296 -27.66 -17.48 12.29
N GLU A 297 -28.68 -18.28 12.62
CA GLU A 297 -29.23 -19.31 11.74
C GLU A 297 -30.66 -18.92 11.31
N PHE A 298 -30.99 -19.18 10.05
CA PHE A 298 -32.27 -18.83 9.45
C PHE A 298 -32.56 -19.73 8.25
N GLU A 299 -33.84 -19.78 7.83
CA GLU A 299 -34.23 -20.45 6.59
C GLU A 299 -34.08 -19.51 5.41
N THR A 300 -33.72 -20.05 4.25
CA THR A 300 -33.62 -19.32 2.98
C THR A 300 -34.33 -20.03 1.85
N ARG A 301 -34.85 -19.25 0.90
CA ARG A 301 -35.31 -19.70 -0.42
C ARG A 301 -34.14 -19.68 -1.40
N GLN A 302 -34.32 -20.37 -2.53
CA GLN A 302 -33.34 -20.36 -3.62
C GLN A 302 -33.11 -18.93 -4.12
N GLY A 303 -31.85 -18.48 -4.12
CA GLY A 303 -31.44 -17.15 -4.58
C GLY A 303 -31.77 -16.02 -3.60
N GLU A 304 -32.13 -16.32 -2.35
CA GLU A 304 -32.42 -15.31 -1.36
C GLU A 304 -31.13 -14.57 -0.94
N GLN A 305 -31.18 -13.24 -0.98
CA GLN A 305 -30.06 -12.39 -0.58
C GLN A 305 -30.20 -11.99 0.90
N VAL A 306 -29.12 -12.13 1.64
CA VAL A 306 -29.00 -11.71 3.04
C VAL A 306 -27.79 -10.79 3.17
N ASN A 307 -27.95 -9.66 3.84
CA ASN A 307 -26.88 -8.67 4.00
C ASN A 307 -26.41 -8.58 5.45
N LEU A 308 -25.11 -8.37 5.60
CA LEU A 308 -24.46 -8.01 6.85
C LEU A 308 -23.76 -6.65 6.65
N GLN A 309 -24.07 -5.69 7.51
CA GLN A 309 -23.49 -4.36 7.54
C GLN A 309 -22.66 -4.21 8.80
N VAL A 310 -21.41 -3.72 8.70
CA VAL A 310 -20.48 -3.68 9.82
C VAL A 310 -19.79 -2.31 9.86
N GLY A 311 -19.82 -1.65 11.03
CA GLY A 311 -18.96 -0.53 11.37
C GLY A 311 -17.80 -1.02 12.23
N ILE A 312 -16.60 -0.52 11.97
CA ILE A 312 -15.36 -0.82 12.70
C ILE A 312 -14.85 0.45 13.37
N SER A 313 -14.24 0.31 14.54
CA SER A 313 -13.53 1.38 15.26
C SER A 313 -12.33 0.81 16.01
N PHE A 314 -11.33 1.63 16.24
CA PHE A 314 -10.20 1.34 17.14
C PHE A 314 -10.30 2.17 18.43
N VAL A 315 -11.45 2.76 18.71
CA VAL A 315 -11.70 3.63 19.87
C VAL A 315 -12.61 2.93 20.89
N ASP A 316 -13.85 2.65 20.51
CA ASP A 316 -14.84 1.97 21.35
C ASP A 316 -16.03 1.43 20.52
N MET A 317 -16.92 0.67 21.17
CA MET A 317 -18.13 0.14 20.53
C MET A 317 -19.08 1.24 20.05
N GLN A 318 -19.11 2.39 20.73
CA GLN A 318 -19.92 3.53 20.31
C GLN A 318 -19.36 4.17 19.04
N GLY A 319 -18.02 4.22 18.91
CA GLY A 319 -17.34 4.65 17.68
C GLY A 319 -17.72 3.77 16.49
N ALA A 320 -17.68 2.45 16.66
CA ALA A 320 -18.10 1.51 15.63
C ALA A 320 -19.56 1.70 15.19
N GLU A 321 -20.48 1.94 16.15
CA GLU A 321 -21.87 2.24 15.86
C GLU A 321 -22.05 3.60 15.16
N ASN A 322 -21.30 4.64 15.57
CA ASN A 322 -21.31 5.95 14.95
C ASN A 322 -20.81 5.89 13.50
N ASN A 323 -19.72 5.17 13.25
CA ASN A 323 -19.16 4.92 11.93
C ASN A 323 -20.20 4.25 11.02
N PHE A 324 -20.83 3.16 11.51
CA PHE A 324 -21.93 2.49 10.81
C PHE A 324 -23.08 3.45 10.50
N LYS A 325 -23.57 4.20 11.50
CA LYS A 325 -24.72 5.13 11.34
C LYS A 325 -24.42 6.21 10.32
N LYS A 326 -23.23 6.76 10.32
CA LYS A 326 -22.83 7.86 9.45
C LYS A 326 -22.69 7.44 8.00
N GLU A 327 -22.16 6.23 7.75
CA GLU A 327 -21.73 5.85 6.41
C GLU A 327 -22.69 4.93 5.68
N ILE A 328 -23.23 3.89 6.34
CA ILE A 328 -23.97 2.84 5.65
C ILE A 328 -25.39 2.59 6.16
N ALA A 329 -25.79 3.12 7.32
CA ALA A 329 -27.14 2.93 7.82
C ALA A 329 -28.19 3.44 6.82
N GLY A 330 -29.21 2.61 6.54
CA GLY A 330 -30.27 2.93 5.59
C GLY A 330 -29.87 2.88 4.11
N LYS A 331 -28.63 2.48 3.80
CA LYS A 331 -28.17 2.26 2.43
C LYS A 331 -28.22 0.77 2.07
N ASN A 332 -28.62 0.46 0.85
CA ASN A 332 -28.46 -0.89 0.32
C ASN A 332 -27.03 -1.11 -0.22
N PHE A 333 -26.68 -2.37 -0.44
CA PHE A 333 -25.38 -2.80 -0.92
C PHE A 333 -24.94 -2.06 -2.21
N ASP A 334 -25.81 -1.98 -3.20
CA ASP A 334 -25.48 -1.39 -4.50
C ASP A 334 -25.23 0.11 -4.41
N ARG A 335 -25.86 0.80 -3.46
CA ARG A 335 -25.57 2.22 -3.20
C ARG A 335 -24.18 2.40 -2.61
N VAL A 336 -23.81 1.61 -1.60
CA VAL A 336 -22.48 1.68 -0.98
C VAL A 336 -21.40 1.35 -2.00
N ARG A 337 -21.60 0.30 -2.83
CA ARG A 337 -20.71 -0.05 -3.94
C ARG A 337 -20.51 1.11 -4.92
N ARG A 338 -21.58 1.80 -5.32
CA ARG A 338 -21.47 2.97 -6.21
C ARG A 338 -20.71 4.13 -5.56
N GLU A 339 -20.94 4.38 -4.28
CA GLU A 339 -20.24 5.42 -3.53
C GLU A 339 -18.73 5.10 -3.41
N ALA A 340 -18.34 3.87 -3.09
CA ALA A 340 -16.95 3.42 -3.07
C ALA A 340 -16.26 3.61 -4.42
N ARG A 341 -16.92 3.19 -5.51
CA ARG A 341 -16.42 3.38 -6.87
C ARG A 341 -16.25 4.86 -7.23
N ALA A 342 -17.17 5.72 -6.80
CA ALA A 342 -17.08 7.17 -7.05
C ALA A 342 -15.89 7.80 -6.32
N MET A 343 -15.63 7.38 -5.07
CA MET A 343 -14.45 7.81 -4.30
C MET A 343 -13.16 7.42 -5.04
N TRP A 344 -13.07 6.18 -5.54
CA TRP A 344 -11.92 5.72 -6.33
C TRP A 344 -11.75 6.54 -7.60
N ASN A 345 -12.82 6.79 -8.36
CA ASN A 345 -12.73 7.62 -9.57
C ASN A 345 -12.20 9.03 -9.26
N THR A 346 -12.62 9.62 -8.14
CA THR A 346 -12.14 10.94 -7.70
C THR A 346 -10.65 10.92 -7.43
N GLN A 347 -10.14 9.92 -6.72
CA GLN A 347 -8.73 9.83 -6.39
C GLN A 347 -7.87 9.45 -7.60
N LEU A 348 -8.28 8.50 -8.41
CA LEU A 348 -7.56 8.09 -9.61
C LEU A 348 -7.49 9.23 -10.65
N SER A 349 -8.48 10.13 -10.68
CA SER A 349 -8.50 11.28 -11.59
C SER A 349 -7.42 12.34 -11.30
N LYS A 350 -6.70 12.22 -10.19
CA LYS A 350 -5.56 13.10 -9.86
C LYS A 350 -4.42 12.97 -10.85
N ILE A 351 -4.31 11.81 -11.53
CA ILE A 351 -3.40 11.65 -12.67
C ILE A 351 -4.21 11.17 -13.86
N ALA A 352 -4.34 12.02 -14.87
CA ALA A 352 -4.94 11.67 -16.14
C ALA A 352 -3.85 11.37 -17.16
N LEU A 353 -4.06 10.36 -18.00
CA LEU A 353 -3.10 9.95 -19.04
C LEU A 353 -3.76 9.77 -20.40
N LYS A 354 -2.94 9.88 -21.46
CA LYS A 354 -3.31 9.57 -22.85
C LYS A 354 -2.25 8.68 -23.48
N GLY A 355 -2.70 7.81 -24.35
CA GLY A 355 -1.83 6.84 -25.03
C GLY A 355 -1.58 5.61 -24.16
N GLY A 356 -0.56 4.84 -24.50
CA GLY A 356 -0.28 3.54 -23.92
C GLY A 356 -1.27 2.46 -24.34
N THR A 357 -0.95 1.20 -24.04
CA THR A 357 -1.85 0.06 -24.23
C THR A 357 -2.87 -0.04 -23.11
N GLU A 358 -3.91 -0.85 -23.27
CA GLU A 358 -4.90 -1.09 -22.22
C GLU A 358 -4.25 -1.77 -20.98
N ASP A 359 -3.32 -2.70 -21.19
CA ASP A 359 -2.56 -3.32 -20.09
C ASP A 359 -1.70 -2.29 -19.35
N GLN A 360 -1.01 -1.40 -20.05
CA GLN A 360 -0.23 -0.33 -19.42
C GLN A 360 -1.11 0.62 -18.59
N LYS A 361 -2.32 0.95 -19.08
CA LYS A 361 -3.29 1.74 -18.30
C LYS A 361 -3.77 0.98 -17.07
N THR A 362 -4.04 -0.32 -17.21
CA THR A 362 -4.46 -1.19 -16.13
C THR A 362 -3.37 -1.27 -15.06
N ILE A 363 -2.11 -1.52 -15.44
CA ILE A 363 -0.98 -1.53 -14.52
C ILE A 363 -0.83 -0.18 -13.82
N PHE A 364 -0.92 0.93 -14.56
CA PHE A 364 -0.76 2.27 -14.02
C PHE A 364 -1.85 2.63 -13.00
N TYR A 365 -3.12 2.45 -13.34
CA TYR A 365 -4.21 2.79 -12.43
C TYR A 365 -4.34 1.80 -11.27
N THR A 366 -3.93 0.55 -11.44
CA THR A 366 -3.83 -0.40 -10.31
C THR A 366 -2.67 -0.03 -9.39
N SER A 367 -1.52 0.36 -9.93
CA SER A 367 -0.41 0.87 -9.13
C SER A 367 -0.82 2.15 -8.37
N LEU A 368 -1.48 3.09 -9.03
CA LEU A 368 -2.00 4.29 -8.37
C LEU A 368 -3.04 3.94 -7.28
N TYR A 369 -3.90 2.94 -7.50
CA TYR A 369 -4.82 2.40 -6.49
C TYR A 369 -4.08 1.84 -5.29
N HIS A 370 -3.03 1.02 -5.46
CA HIS A 370 -2.24 0.47 -4.35
C HIS A 370 -1.61 1.58 -3.50
N THR A 371 -1.12 2.67 -4.10
CA THR A 371 -0.56 3.81 -3.35
C THR A 371 -1.58 4.57 -2.49
N MET A 372 -2.87 4.26 -2.61
CA MET A 372 -3.96 4.93 -1.91
C MET A 372 -4.74 3.99 -0.97
N ILE A 373 -4.20 2.81 -0.67
CA ILE A 373 -4.74 1.92 0.37
C ILE A 373 -4.28 2.41 1.74
N ASP A 374 -2.99 2.71 1.89
CA ASP A 374 -2.35 3.20 3.10
C ASP A 374 -1.56 4.51 2.83
N PRO A 375 -1.30 5.35 3.85
CA PRO A 375 -1.67 5.21 5.26
C PRO A 375 -3.16 5.46 5.50
N ARG A 376 -3.80 4.52 6.19
CA ARG A 376 -5.25 4.53 6.40
C ARG A 376 -5.71 5.43 7.52
N ILE A 377 -6.97 5.82 7.48
CA ILE A 377 -7.65 6.55 8.54
C ILE A 377 -7.63 5.70 9.82
N PHE A 378 -7.27 6.34 10.95
CA PHE A 378 -7.32 5.77 12.30
C PHE A 378 -8.25 6.55 13.23
N THR A 379 -8.83 7.62 12.74
CA THR A 379 -9.80 8.48 13.43
C THR A 379 -11.22 8.03 13.11
N ASP A 380 -12.11 7.90 14.09
CA ASP A 380 -13.54 7.67 13.86
C ASP A 380 -14.23 8.90 13.24
N VAL A 381 -15.43 8.74 12.70
CA VAL A 381 -16.22 9.82 12.06
C VAL A 381 -16.56 10.99 12.99
N ASP A 382 -16.42 10.83 14.30
CA ASP A 382 -16.62 11.87 15.31
C ASP A 382 -15.30 12.55 15.71
N GLY A 383 -14.18 12.20 15.08
CA GLY A 383 -12.87 12.78 15.29
C GLY A 383 -12.08 12.18 16.45
N ARG A 384 -12.57 11.12 17.09
CA ARG A 384 -11.84 10.42 18.16
C ARG A 384 -10.88 9.39 17.59
N TYR A 385 -9.77 9.16 18.29
CA TYR A 385 -8.80 8.09 18.01
C TYR A 385 -8.11 7.63 19.30
N THR A 386 -7.58 6.42 19.29
CA THR A 386 -6.73 5.92 20.38
C THR A 386 -5.31 6.42 20.16
N GLY A 387 -4.76 7.15 21.14
CA GLY A 387 -3.40 7.69 21.11
C GLY A 387 -2.32 6.68 21.47
N GLY A 388 -1.06 7.09 21.35
CA GLY A 388 0.12 6.29 21.72
C GLY A 388 0.22 6.03 23.23
N ASP A 389 -0.56 6.71 24.04
CA ASP A 389 -0.71 6.53 25.51
C ASP A 389 -1.90 5.62 25.89
N ASN A 390 -2.53 4.99 24.90
CA ASN A 390 -3.75 4.17 25.04
C ASN A 390 -4.96 4.94 25.60
N ARG A 391 -4.97 6.28 25.48
CA ARG A 391 -6.11 7.13 25.81
C ARG A 391 -6.86 7.56 24.57
N ILE A 392 -8.12 7.92 24.75
CA ILE A 392 -8.93 8.47 23.66
C ILE A 392 -8.61 9.96 23.51
N HIS A 393 -8.13 10.32 22.34
CA HIS A 393 -7.88 11.68 21.91
C HIS A 393 -8.94 12.12 20.89
N ARG A 394 -8.97 13.41 20.59
CA ARG A 394 -9.76 13.98 19.50
C ARG A 394 -8.83 14.78 18.60
N ASN A 395 -8.97 14.59 17.29
CA ASN A 395 -8.16 15.31 16.33
C ASN A 395 -8.41 16.83 16.38
N GLU A 396 -7.33 17.58 16.24
CA GLU A 396 -7.31 19.05 16.18
C GLU A 396 -6.75 19.50 14.83
N GLY A 397 -7.56 19.38 13.76
CA GLY A 397 -7.19 19.89 12.43
C GLY A 397 -6.43 18.93 11.52
N PHE A 398 -6.31 17.65 11.87
CA PHE A 398 -5.76 16.60 11.00
C PHE A 398 -6.51 15.28 11.18
N THR A 399 -6.36 14.36 10.25
CA THR A 399 -6.85 12.98 10.38
C THR A 399 -5.72 12.09 10.88
N LYS A 400 -5.88 11.47 12.07
CA LYS A 400 -4.91 10.47 12.55
C LYS A 400 -4.89 9.30 11.59
N ARG A 401 -3.69 8.91 11.17
CA ARG A 401 -3.43 7.81 10.24
C ARG A 401 -2.53 6.77 10.88
N THR A 402 -2.51 5.59 10.29
CA THR A 402 -1.68 4.46 10.71
C THR A 402 -1.23 3.65 9.51
N ILE A 403 -0.29 2.76 9.75
CA ILE A 403 0.43 1.92 8.80
C ILE A 403 1.42 2.75 8.00
N PHE A 404 2.54 3.00 8.67
CA PHE A 404 3.70 3.67 8.10
C PHE A 404 4.83 2.66 7.91
N SER A 405 4.92 2.05 6.73
CA SER A 405 6.04 1.19 6.31
C SER A 405 7.26 2.05 5.95
N GLY A 406 7.81 2.74 6.96
CA GLY A 406 8.70 3.88 6.74
C GLY A 406 9.91 3.58 5.89
N TRP A 407 10.64 2.48 6.14
CA TRP A 407 11.83 2.09 5.39
C TRP A 407 11.60 2.02 3.87
N ASP A 408 10.37 1.70 3.48
CA ASP A 408 9.95 1.51 2.10
C ASP A 408 9.41 2.81 1.51
N VAL A 409 8.34 3.36 2.10
CA VAL A 409 7.46 4.38 1.51
C VAL A 409 8.09 5.76 1.34
N PHE A 410 9.19 6.08 2.05
CA PHE A 410 9.84 7.39 1.90
C PHE A 410 10.47 7.59 0.51
N ARG A 411 10.79 6.50 -0.21
CA ARG A 411 11.56 6.52 -1.45
C ARG A 411 10.75 7.00 -2.65
N SER A 412 9.50 6.54 -2.79
CA SER A 412 8.63 6.89 -3.92
C SER A 412 7.21 7.24 -3.50
N GLN A 413 6.62 6.50 -2.55
CA GLN A 413 5.22 6.63 -2.16
C GLN A 413 4.92 8.03 -1.58
N PHE A 414 5.65 8.49 -0.57
CA PHE A 414 5.45 9.83 -0.01
C PHE A 414 5.84 10.96 -0.99
N PRO A 415 6.92 10.88 -1.77
CA PRO A 415 7.18 11.85 -2.84
C PRO A 415 6.05 11.95 -3.88
N LEU A 416 5.40 10.84 -4.24
CA LEU A 416 4.22 10.86 -5.09
C LEU A 416 3.03 11.53 -4.37
N GLN A 417 2.75 11.13 -3.13
CA GLN A 417 1.65 11.73 -2.35
C GLN A 417 1.87 13.23 -2.09
N THR A 418 3.11 13.67 -1.90
CA THR A 418 3.47 15.08 -1.80
C THR A 418 3.00 15.88 -3.01
N LEU A 419 3.03 15.30 -4.20
CA LEU A 419 2.59 15.95 -5.44
C LEU A 419 1.06 15.93 -5.61
N ILE A 420 0.40 14.79 -5.30
CA ILE A 420 -1.02 14.57 -5.63
C ILE A 420 -1.97 14.66 -4.42
N ASN A 421 -1.46 14.44 -3.19
CA ASN A 421 -2.24 14.43 -1.94
C ASN A 421 -1.49 15.12 -0.78
N PRO A 422 -1.09 16.40 -0.89
CA PRO A 422 -0.28 17.05 0.14
C PRO A 422 -0.97 17.12 1.51
N SER A 423 -2.31 17.16 1.57
CA SER A 423 -3.07 17.09 2.81
C SER A 423 -2.90 15.74 3.53
N LEU A 424 -2.84 14.63 2.78
CA LEU A 424 -2.54 13.31 3.34
C LEU A 424 -1.16 13.28 4.01
N VAL A 425 -0.17 13.90 3.36
CA VAL A 425 1.19 13.99 3.91
C VAL A 425 1.22 14.81 5.20
N ASN A 426 0.48 15.92 5.27
CA ASN A 426 0.29 16.66 6.53
C ASN A 426 -0.37 15.82 7.62
N ASP A 427 -1.42 15.07 7.29
CA ASP A 427 -2.09 14.18 8.24
C ASP A 427 -1.11 13.15 8.80
N GLU A 428 -0.30 12.53 7.93
CA GLU A 428 0.68 11.54 8.35
C GLU A 428 1.77 12.12 9.24
N LEU A 429 2.33 13.29 8.89
CA LEU A 429 3.32 13.96 9.72
C LEU A 429 2.78 14.32 11.11
N ASN A 430 1.54 14.85 11.18
CA ASN A 430 0.88 15.10 12.45
C ASN A 430 0.62 13.80 13.23
N SER A 431 0.32 12.71 12.54
CA SER A 431 0.11 11.38 13.14
C SER A 431 1.39 10.84 13.78
N LEU A 432 2.52 10.94 13.08
CA LEU A 432 3.83 10.53 13.61
C LEU A 432 4.28 11.42 14.78
N ILE A 433 4.06 12.74 14.68
CA ILE A 433 4.39 13.69 15.76
C ILE A 433 3.53 13.42 16.99
N SER A 434 2.21 13.24 16.82
CA SER A 434 1.30 12.95 17.93
C SER A 434 1.63 11.61 18.59
N LEU A 435 1.98 10.58 17.81
CA LEU A 435 2.40 9.29 18.35
C LEU A 435 3.67 9.42 19.22
N ALA A 436 4.67 10.15 18.74
CA ALA A 436 5.92 10.37 19.47
C ALA A 436 5.70 11.15 20.78
N ASP A 437 4.76 12.11 20.76
CA ASP A 437 4.39 12.93 21.94
C ASP A 437 3.55 12.14 22.94
N GLU A 438 2.44 11.56 22.49
CA GLU A 438 1.46 10.82 23.30
C GLU A 438 2.09 9.58 23.97
N SER A 439 2.92 8.81 23.23
CA SER A 439 3.63 7.66 23.80
C SER A 439 4.68 8.03 24.84
N GLY A 440 5.01 9.33 24.97
CA GLY A 440 6.10 9.81 25.84
C GLY A 440 7.49 9.41 25.36
N LYS A 441 7.64 8.76 24.21
CA LYS A 441 8.93 8.32 23.67
C LYS A 441 9.76 9.48 23.13
N GLY A 442 9.14 10.49 22.52
CA GLY A 442 9.78 11.68 22.01
C GLY A 442 10.75 11.44 20.85
N TYR A 443 10.58 10.33 20.12
CA TYR A 443 11.32 10.00 18.89
C TYR A 443 10.39 9.29 17.91
N PHE A 444 10.73 9.33 16.61
CA PHE A 444 9.91 8.72 15.56
C PHE A 444 10.14 7.23 15.42
N GLU A 445 9.04 6.51 15.21
CA GLU A 445 9.08 5.10 14.83
C GLU A 445 9.49 4.94 13.36
N ARG A 446 10.08 3.81 12.99
CA ARG A 446 10.52 3.49 11.64
C ARG A 446 9.50 2.66 10.85
N TRP A 447 8.69 1.85 11.54
CA TRP A 447 7.61 1.07 10.94
C TRP A 447 6.41 1.00 11.92
N GLU A 448 5.45 1.91 11.76
CA GLU A 448 4.31 2.07 12.68
C GLU A 448 3.13 1.22 12.23
N LEU A 449 2.51 0.50 13.17
CA LEU A 449 1.24 -0.21 13.00
C LEU A 449 0.35 0.00 14.21
N LEU A 450 -0.77 0.74 14.05
CA LEU A 450 -1.78 0.96 15.09
C LEU A 450 -1.15 1.46 16.41
N ASN A 451 -0.31 2.49 16.31
CA ASN A 451 0.52 3.07 17.38
C ASN A 451 1.68 2.20 17.89
N ALA A 452 1.90 1.00 17.36
CA ALA A 452 3.02 0.19 17.82
C ALA A 452 4.36 0.73 17.31
N TYR A 453 5.35 0.74 18.21
CA TYR A 453 6.76 0.96 17.89
C TYR A 453 7.39 -0.38 17.53
N SER A 454 7.06 -0.88 16.36
CA SER A 454 7.41 -2.23 15.92
C SER A 454 8.90 -2.44 15.75
N GLY A 455 9.65 -1.37 15.48
CA GLY A 455 11.10 -1.41 15.25
C GLY A 455 11.50 -2.23 14.01
N CYS A 456 10.54 -2.60 13.17
CA CYS A 456 10.80 -3.37 11.97
C CYS A 456 11.71 -2.60 11.01
N MET A 457 12.59 -3.30 10.31
CA MET A 457 13.60 -2.77 9.39
C MET A 457 14.60 -1.81 10.04
N ILE A 458 15.19 -0.89 9.26
CA ILE A 458 16.29 0.00 9.67
C ILE A 458 16.04 1.46 9.26
N GLY A 459 17.04 2.30 9.47
CA GLY A 459 16.99 3.72 9.10
C GLY A 459 16.12 4.55 10.04
N ASN A 460 15.94 5.82 9.69
CA ASN A 460 15.06 6.77 10.37
C ASN A 460 14.12 7.44 9.34
N PRO A 461 13.26 6.68 8.67
CA PRO A 461 12.56 7.13 7.44
C PRO A 461 11.59 8.29 7.64
N ALA A 462 11.01 8.45 8.82
CA ALA A 462 10.16 9.60 9.14
C ALA A 462 10.89 10.95 8.94
N LEU A 463 12.20 10.96 9.14
CA LEU A 463 13.04 12.16 8.94
C LEU A 463 13.13 12.55 7.47
N SER A 464 13.14 11.55 6.59
CA SER A 464 13.07 11.77 5.13
C SER A 464 11.75 12.39 4.73
N VAL A 465 10.62 11.82 5.19
CA VAL A 465 9.29 12.36 4.89
C VAL A 465 9.12 13.78 5.41
N LEU A 466 9.62 14.09 6.62
CA LEU A 466 9.62 15.44 7.20
C LEU A 466 10.41 16.44 6.36
N ALA A 467 11.64 16.06 5.98
CA ALA A 467 12.51 16.94 5.18
C ALA A 467 11.92 17.18 3.78
N ASP A 468 11.40 16.13 3.15
CA ASP A 468 10.78 16.19 1.81
C ASP A 468 9.55 17.08 1.81
N ALA A 469 8.62 16.88 2.72
CA ALA A 469 7.42 17.68 2.86
C ALA A 469 7.74 19.15 3.16
N HIS A 470 8.67 19.40 4.10
CA HIS A 470 9.07 20.76 4.47
C HIS A 470 9.69 21.54 3.30
N ALA A 471 10.61 20.88 2.56
CA ALA A 471 11.26 21.45 1.39
C ALA A 471 10.26 21.80 0.27
N LYS A 472 9.19 21.02 0.16
CA LYS A 472 8.14 21.15 -0.86
C LYS A 472 6.94 22.01 -0.42
N GLY A 473 7.04 22.67 0.74
CA GLY A 473 6.03 23.65 1.19
C GLY A 473 4.86 23.05 1.98
N ILE A 474 4.87 21.78 2.30
CA ILE A 474 3.88 21.14 3.18
C ILE A 474 4.34 21.34 4.62
N ARG A 475 3.66 22.24 5.37
CA ARG A 475 4.16 22.75 6.65
C ARG A 475 3.08 22.94 7.72
N ASN A 476 1.90 22.32 7.55
CA ASN A 476 0.82 22.45 8.52
C ASN A 476 0.99 21.45 9.68
N TYR A 477 2.12 21.49 10.35
CA TYR A 477 2.48 20.71 11.52
C TYR A 477 3.48 21.47 12.39
N ASP A 478 3.69 21.06 13.65
CA ASP A 478 4.71 21.65 14.53
C ASP A 478 6.12 21.22 14.12
N ALA A 479 6.72 22.00 13.21
CA ALA A 479 8.04 21.70 12.67
C ALA A 479 9.16 21.82 13.71
N HIS A 480 9.01 22.63 14.78
CA HIS A 480 10.00 22.74 15.84
C HIS A 480 9.99 21.51 16.76
N LYS A 481 8.80 21.03 17.13
CA LYS A 481 8.63 19.77 17.86
C LYS A 481 9.14 18.59 17.02
N ALA A 482 8.80 18.56 15.73
CA ALA A 482 9.29 17.58 14.78
C ALA A 482 10.82 17.55 14.69
N LEU A 483 11.49 18.69 14.62
CA LEU A 483 12.95 18.78 14.64
C LEU A 483 13.52 18.22 15.93
N THR A 484 12.92 18.52 17.09
CA THR A 484 13.34 17.97 18.38
C THR A 484 13.25 16.45 18.40
N PHE A 485 12.13 15.89 17.93
CA PHE A 485 11.96 14.44 17.85
C PHE A 485 12.89 13.80 16.82
N ALA A 486 13.16 14.45 15.71
CA ALA A 486 14.14 14.00 14.71
C ALA A 486 15.55 13.90 15.30
N ILE A 487 15.97 14.91 16.06
CA ILE A 487 17.25 14.90 16.79
C ILE A 487 17.31 13.75 17.79
N ASN A 488 16.23 13.53 18.55
CA ASN A 488 16.15 12.43 19.51
C ASN A 488 16.21 11.05 18.80
N THR A 489 15.56 10.95 17.63
CA THR A 489 15.60 9.73 16.80
C THR A 489 17.04 9.42 16.35
N SER A 490 17.77 10.41 15.83
CA SER A 490 19.18 10.25 15.41
C SER A 490 20.10 9.93 16.59
N LYS A 491 19.83 10.46 17.80
CA LYS A 491 20.59 10.10 19.01
C LYS A 491 20.33 8.66 19.46
N ARG A 492 19.12 8.17 19.26
CA ARG A 492 18.76 6.79 19.62
C ARG A 492 19.25 5.77 18.60
N PHE A 493 19.11 6.09 17.33
CA PHE A 493 19.39 5.24 16.17
C PHE A 493 20.24 6.01 15.16
N GLY A 494 21.56 6.04 15.37
CA GLY A 494 22.45 6.83 14.52
C GLY A 494 23.90 6.41 14.57
N ASN A 495 24.74 7.13 13.86
CA ASN A 495 26.18 6.92 13.73
C ASN A 495 26.99 7.73 14.79
N ASP A 496 26.57 7.71 16.07
CA ASP A 496 27.02 8.74 17.02
C ASP A 496 28.45 8.59 17.55
N SER A 497 28.81 7.48 18.19
CA SER A 497 30.07 7.40 18.96
C SER A 497 31.30 7.19 18.09
N LEU A 498 31.20 6.34 17.06
CA LEU A 498 32.29 6.00 16.14
C LEU A 498 32.23 6.84 14.86
N GLY A 499 31.07 7.50 14.65
CA GLY A 499 30.69 8.17 13.40
C GLY A 499 30.41 7.20 12.26
N TYR A 500 30.09 5.93 12.58
CA TYR A 500 29.54 4.88 11.73
C TYR A 500 28.85 3.84 12.62
N SER A 501 28.00 3.02 12.06
CA SER A 501 27.35 1.90 12.76
C SER A 501 28.19 0.63 12.59
N PRO A 502 28.72 0.02 13.66
CA PRO A 502 29.46 -1.22 13.57
C PRO A 502 28.56 -2.45 13.55
N GLY A 503 29.12 -3.62 13.23
CA GLY A 503 28.48 -4.93 13.37
C GLY A 503 27.80 -5.45 12.13
N ALA A 504 26.82 -6.35 12.31
CA ALA A 504 26.24 -7.16 11.25
C ALA A 504 25.55 -6.37 10.12
N LEU A 505 25.02 -5.18 10.41
CA LEU A 505 24.35 -4.30 9.44
C LEU A 505 25.13 -3.00 9.19
N SER A 506 26.45 -3.04 9.34
CA SER A 506 27.32 -1.85 9.33
C SER A 506 27.14 -0.99 8.09
N ILE A 507 27.04 -1.57 6.90
CA ILE A 507 26.86 -0.81 5.65
C ILE A 507 25.46 -0.19 5.63
N SER A 508 24.41 -0.98 5.73
CA SER A 508 23.03 -0.49 5.64
C SER A 508 22.74 0.60 6.66
N ASN A 509 23.04 0.35 7.93
CA ASN A 509 22.80 1.33 9.00
C ASN A 509 23.59 2.62 8.79
N THR A 510 24.90 2.52 8.44
CA THR A 510 25.73 3.72 8.30
C THR A 510 25.23 4.60 7.15
N LEU A 511 24.90 4.00 6.01
CA LEU A 511 24.43 4.74 4.83
C LEU A 511 23.06 5.38 5.09
N GLU A 512 22.13 4.63 5.66
CA GLU A 512 20.77 5.10 5.94
C GLU A 512 20.77 6.22 7.01
N TYR A 513 21.55 6.06 8.08
CA TYR A 513 21.67 7.12 9.10
C TYR A 513 22.39 8.36 8.58
N ALA A 514 23.40 8.22 7.74
CA ALA A 514 24.05 9.37 7.10
C ALA A 514 23.07 10.17 6.25
N TYR A 515 22.22 9.49 5.48
CA TYR A 515 21.17 10.15 4.71
C TYR A 515 20.12 10.83 5.60
N THR A 516 19.66 10.18 6.66
CA THR A 516 18.64 10.77 7.52
C THR A 516 19.19 11.88 8.42
N ASP A 517 20.49 11.88 8.75
CA ASP A 517 21.17 13.02 9.36
C ASP A 517 21.20 14.24 8.39
N TRP A 518 21.42 14.02 7.09
CA TRP A 518 21.26 15.08 6.10
C TRP A 518 19.82 15.61 6.06
N CYS A 519 18.80 14.76 6.21
CA CYS A 519 17.41 15.19 6.28
C CYS A 519 17.15 16.12 7.48
N ILE A 520 17.74 15.82 8.66
CA ILE A 520 17.70 16.72 9.82
C ILE A 520 18.33 18.08 9.48
N ALA A 521 19.48 18.07 8.80
CA ALA A 521 20.13 19.31 8.38
C ALA A 521 19.25 20.16 7.45
N GLN A 522 18.54 19.54 6.49
CA GLN A 522 17.62 20.25 5.60
C GLN A 522 16.42 20.85 6.37
N LEU A 523 15.83 20.10 7.30
CA LEU A 523 14.76 20.61 8.15
C LEU A 523 15.25 21.77 9.05
N ALA A 524 16.44 21.63 9.66
CA ALA A 524 17.07 22.66 10.48
C ALA A 524 17.34 23.94 9.67
N LYS A 525 17.84 23.79 8.44
CA LYS A 525 18.03 24.91 7.49
C LYS A 525 16.72 25.62 7.21
N GLY A 526 15.66 24.88 6.90
CA GLY A 526 14.32 25.43 6.66
C GLY A 526 13.73 26.18 7.85
N LEU A 527 14.19 25.86 9.06
CA LEU A 527 13.80 26.49 10.33
C LEU A 527 14.82 27.53 10.85
N ASN A 528 15.84 27.88 10.07
CA ASN A 528 16.92 28.80 10.43
C ASN A 528 17.70 28.40 11.70
N LYS A 529 17.90 27.10 11.90
CA LYS A 529 18.66 26.51 13.02
C LYS A 529 20.08 26.14 12.57
N THR A 530 20.90 27.19 12.31
CA THR A 530 22.21 27.09 11.65
C THR A 530 23.20 26.16 12.38
N GLU A 531 23.24 26.17 13.72
CA GLU A 531 24.12 25.28 14.49
C GLU A 531 23.72 23.80 14.27
N THR A 532 22.44 23.50 14.35
CA THR A 532 21.90 22.14 14.09
C THR A 532 22.18 21.72 12.65
N GLU A 533 21.98 22.60 11.68
CA GLU A 533 22.31 22.36 10.26
C GLU A 533 23.77 21.92 10.12
N HIS A 534 24.73 22.69 10.66
CA HIS A 534 26.14 22.36 10.55
C HIS A 534 26.52 21.04 11.21
N VAL A 535 26.00 20.76 12.40
CA VAL A 535 26.26 19.50 13.10
C VAL A 535 25.80 18.29 12.27
N TYR A 536 24.57 18.36 11.73
CA TYR A 536 23.99 17.25 11.01
C TYR A 536 24.51 17.10 9.57
N LEU A 537 24.96 18.20 8.93
CA LEU A 537 25.73 18.11 7.69
C LEU A 537 27.07 17.38 7.89
N ALA A 538 27.75 17.62 9.03
CA ALA A 538 28.98 16.87 9.33
C ALA A 538 28.70 15.39 9.60
N LYS A 539 27.62 15.05 10.33
CA LYS A 539 27.20 13.67 10.59
C LYS A 539 26.81 12.93 9.30
N SER A 540 26.21 13.60 8.34
CA SER A 540 25.82 13.00 7.06
C SER A 540 26.99 12.49 6.23
N GLN A 541 28.22 12.85 6.59
CA GLN A 541 29.44 12.35 5.93
C GLN A 541 29.92 10.99 6.48
N ALA A 542 29.18 10.37 7.39
CA ALA A 542 29.51 9.09 8.03
C ALA A 542 29.79 7.95 7.01
N TYR A 543 29.12 7.98 5.85
CA TYR A 543 29.31 6.99 4.79
C TYR A 543 30.78 6.87 4.33
N ARG A 544 31.57 7.97 4.41
CA ARG A 544 33.00 7.96 4.03
C ARG A 544 33.84 7.07 4.94
N LYS A 545 33.40 6.87 6.20
CA LYS A 545 34.17 6.06 7.18
C LYS A 545 34.08 4.56 6.94
N ILE A 546 33.12 4.11 6.18
CA ILE A 546 32.96 2.68 5.85
C ILE A 546 33.33 2.39 4.38
N PHE A 547 33.85 3.37 3.65
CA PHE A 547 34.40 3.14 2.32
C PHE A 547 35.85 2.67 2.45
N ASP A 548 36.17 1.47 1.94
CA ASP A 548 37.50 0.91 1.90
C ASP A 548 38.17 1.27 0.56
N PRO A 549 39.15 2.16 0.53
CA PRO A 549 39.80 2.58 -0.72
C PRO A 549 40.61 1.46 -1.39
N GLU A 550 41.09 0.45 -0.63
CA GLU A 550 41.82 -0.70 -1.20
C GLU A 550 40.87 -1.65 -1.94
N LYS A 551 39.62 -1.76 -1.45
CA LYS A 551 38.57 -2.57 -2.09
C LYS A 551 37.75 -1.77 -3.09
N GLY A 552 37.82 -0.43 -3.03
CA GLY A 552 37.06 0.47 -3.87
C GLY A 552 35.54 0.37 -3.63
N TRP A 553 35.13 -0.06 -2.46
CA TRP A 553 33.74 -0.27 -2.11
C TRP A 553 33.46 -0.14 -0.61
N PHE A 554 32.17 -0.02 -0.22
CA PHE A 554 31.75 -0.03 1.19
C PHE A 554 31.97 -1.41 1.81
N ARG A 555 32.59 -1.41 2.99
CA ARG A 555 32.97 -2.61 3.73
C ARG A 555 32.52 -2.50 5.18
N PRO A 556 31.99 -3.58 5.79
CA PRO A 556 31.58 -3.54 7.18
C PRO A 556 32.79 -3.27 8.13
N ARG A 557 32.55 -2.48 9.18
CA ARG A 557 33.53 -2.16 10.23
C ARG A 557 33.08 -2.67 11.59
N LYS A 558 34.07 -3.10 12.39
CA LYS A 558 33.90 -3.57 13.78
C LYS A 558 33.92 -2.40 14.76
N ASN A 559 33.53 -2.70 16.01
CA ASN A 559 33.55 -1.73 17.13
C ASN A 559 34.93 -1.15 17.43
N ASP A 560 36.01 -1.91 17.21
CA ASP A 560 37.39 -1.51 17.41
C ASP A 560 37.99 -0.69 16.24
N GLY A 561 37.18 -0.41 15.23
CA GLY A 561 37.57 0.31 14.02
C GLY A 561 38.23 -0.50 12.93
N SER A 562 38.46 -1.80 13.18
CA SER A 562 38.99 -2.69 12.16
C SER A 562 37.94 -3.06 11.12
N TRP A 563 38.39 -3.48 9.92
CA TRP A 563 37.52 -3.98 8.88
C TRP A 563 37.10 -5.42 9.14
N GLU A 564 35.85 -5.78 8.76
CA GLU A 564 35.50 -7.21 8.62
C GLU A 564 36.31 -7.87 7.52
N GLU A 565 36.44 -9.21 7.55
CA GLU A 565 37.07 -9.95 6.47
C GLU A 565 36.40 -9.67 5.12
N TRP A 566 37.15 -9.59 4.04
CA TRP A 566 36.62 -9.35 2.70
C TRP A 566 36.70 -10.65 1.87
N PRO A 567 35.64 -11.50 1.87
CA PRO A 567 35.61 -12.70 1.05
C PRO A 567 35.61 -12.38 -0.45
N GLU A 568 35.90 -13.37 -1.28
CA GLU A 568 35.99 -13.19 -2.73
C GLU A 568 34.68 -12.64 -3.34
N ASN A 569 33.54 -13.12 -2.86
CA ASN A 569 32.20 -12.65 -3.28
C ASN A 569 31.61 -11.54 -2.39
N ALA A 570 32.43 -10.80 -1.66
CA ALA A 570 31.94 -9.84 -0.66
C ALA A 570 30.89 -8.86 -1.19
N ARG A 571 31.05 -8.38 -2.44
CA ARG A 571 30.10 -7.41 -3.03
C ARG A 571 28.70 -7.98 -3.26
N THR A 572 28.61 -9.27 -3.57
CA THR A 572 27.35 -9.98 -3.88
C THR A 572 26.89 -10.92 -2.75
N LYS A 573 27.61 -10.93 -1.63
CA LYS A 573 27.25 -11.75 -0.48
C LYS A 573 26.09 -11.13 0.28
N GLU A 574 24.93 -11.76 0.18
CA GLU A 574 23.72 -11.34 0.90
C GLU A 574 23.97 -11.29 2.41
N TRP A 575 23.38 -10.29 3.10
CA TRP A 575 23.52 -10.05 4.54
C TRP A 575 24.96 -9.73 5.01
N TYR A 576 25.86 -9.41 4.10
CA TYR A 576 27.24 -9.03 4.47
C TYR A 576 27.34 -7.53 4.78
N GLY A 577 27.03 -7.16 6.01
CA GLY A 577 26.93 -5.77 6.46
C GLY A 577 25.65 -5.05 6.03
N THR A 578 24.73 -5.77 5.45
CA THR A 578 23.52 -5.24 4.83
C THR A 578 22.29 -6.00 5.32
N ILE A 579 21.12 -5.39 5.22
CA ILE A 579 19.81 -6.01 5.47
C ILE A 579 19.13 -6.31 4.12
N GLU A 580 18.62 -7.53 3.94
CA GLU A 580 17.84 -7.96 2.76
C GLU A 580 18.47 -7.55 1.43
N SER A 581 19.79 -7.48 1.40
CA SER A 581 20.58 -7.04 0.25
C SER A 581 22.03 -7.48 0.40
N ASN A 582 22.86 -7.09 -0.54
CA ASN A 582 24.30 -7.25 -0.50
C ASN A 582 25.01 -5.89 -0.62
N PRO A 583 26.33 -5.80 -0.37
CA PRO A 583 27.07 -4.56 -0.50
C PRO A 583 27.00 -3.90 -1.89
N TYR A 584 26.84 -4.69 -2.96
CA TYR A 584 26.72 -4.14 -4.31
C TYR A 584 25.39 -3.41 -4.51
N GLN A 585 24.31 -3.87 -3.91
CA GLN A 585 22.99 -3.24 -3.92
C GLN A 585 22.94 -2.02 -2.99
N GLN A 586 23.28 -2.22 -1.72
CA GLN A 586 23.18 -1.17 -0.70
C GLN A 586 24.20 -0.05 -0.91
N GLY A 587 25.39 -0.35 -1.48
CA GLY A 587 26.47 0.62 -1.61
C GLY A 587 26.19 1.81 -2.54
N TRP A 588 25.13 1.76 -3.35
CA TRP A 588 24.67 2.89 -4.15
C TRP A 588 23.83 3.90 -3.36
N PHE A 589 23.44 3.58 -2.10
CA PHE A 589 22.55 4.40 -1.32
C PHE A 589 23.28 5.53 -0.59
N VAL A 590 23.71 6.55 -1.34
CA VAL A 590 24.21 7.83 -0.82
C VAL A 590 23.48 8.99 -1.54
N PRO A 591 22.13 9.06 -1.44
CA PRO A 591 21.35 9.96 -2.27
C PRO A 591 21.63 11.45 -1.99
N HIS A 592 22.05 11.79 -0.77
CA HIS A 592 22.31 13.17 -0.32
C HIS A 592 23.66 13.73 -0.77
N ASP A 593 24.61 12.86 -1.18
CA ASP A 593 25.95 13.26 -1.66
C ASP A 593 26.43 12.36 -2.79
N ILE A 594 25.63 12.26 -3.86
CA ILE A 594 25.98 11.49 -5.06
C ILE A 594 27.33 11.90 -5.64
N PRO A 595 27.69 13.19 -5.75
CA PRO A 595 29.04 13.59 -6.20
C PRO A 595 30.16 13.07 -5.30
N GLY A 596 29.98 13.11 -3.97
CA GLY A 596 30.96 12.60 -3.01
C GLY A 596 31.14 11.08 -3.12
N MET A 597 30.05 10.33 -3.33
CA MET A 597 30.09 8.91 -3.61
C MET A 597 30.84 8.60 -4.91
N ILE A 598 30.54 9.29 -6.00
CA ILE A 598 31.23 9.15 -7.30
C ILE A 598 32.73 9.41 -7.15
N GLN A 599 33.13 10.42 -6.37
CA GLN A 599 34.53 10.69 -6.10
C GLN A 599 35.23 9.54 -5.36
N LEU A 600 34.59 8.97 -4.33
CA LEU A 600 35.13 7.80 -3.61
C LEU A 600 35.30 6.60 -4.51
N MET A 601 34.34 6.34 -5.42
CA MET A 601 34.38 5.22 -6.36
C MET A 601 35.39 5.40 -7.50
N GLY A 602 36.13 6.54 -7.55
CA GLY A 602 37.20 6.80 -8.51
C GLY A 602 36.80 7.62 -9.73
N GLY A 603 35.70 8.40 -9.62
CA GLY A 603 35.22 9.33 -10.63
C GLY A 603 34.15 8.79 -11.56
N LYS A 604 33.61 9.69 -12.40
CA LYS A 604 32.42 9.40 -13.23
C LYS A 604 32.59 8.19 -14.15
N GLU A 605 33.73 8.07 -14.85
CA GLU A 605 33.97 6.97 -15.81
C GLU A 605 33.92 5.60 -15.13
N LYS A 606 34.65 5.46 -14.02
CA LYS A 606 34.73 4.18 -13.29
C LYS A 606 33.37 3.84 -12.67
N THR A 607 32.69 4.83 -12.08
CA THR A 607 31.35 4.65 -11.49
C THR A 607 30.31 4.28 -12.57
N LEU A 608 30.39 4.92 -13.75
CA LEU A 608 29.49 4.61 -14.88
C LEU A 608 29.68 3.18 -15.38
N ALA A 609 30.95 2.76 -15.52
CA ALA A 609 31.26 1.38 -15.95
C ALA A 609 30.76 0.35 -14.96
N ASP A 610 30.97 0.56 -13.65
CA ASP A 610 30.52 -0.34 -12.58
C ASP A 610 28.98 -0.38 -12.47
N LEU A 611 28.32 0.78 -12.55
CA LEU A 611 26.85 0.86 -12.55
C LEU A 611 26.23 0.21 -13.80
N THR A 612 26.87 0.34 -14.96
CA THR A 612 26.44 -0.31 -16.20
C THR A 612 26.54 -1.83 -16.08
N ASP A 613 27.65 -2.34 -15.57
CA ASP A 613 27.86 -3.77 -15.29
C ASP A 613 26.81 -4.33 -14.31
N PHE A 614 26.46 -3.57 -13.27
CA PHE A 614 25.43 -3.91 -12.29
C PHE A 614 24.06 -4.14 -12.95
N PHE A 615 23.67 -3.30 -13.89
CA PHE A 615 22.41 -3.46 -14.62
C PHE A 615 22.48 -4.54 -15.70
N GLU A 616 23.58 -4.67 -16.42
CA GLU A 616 23.72 -5.64 -17.51
C GLU A 616 23.78 -7.09 -17.01
N LYS A 617 24.20 -7.31 -15.77
CA LYS A 617 24.20 -8.62 -15.11
C LYS A 617 22.86 -8.99 -14.48
N THR A 618 21.92 -8.05 -14.44
CA THR A 618 20.60 -8.29 -13.84
C THR A 618 19.81 -9.29 -14.68
N PRO A 619 19.20 -10.33 -14.07
CA PRO A 619 18.35 -11.27 -14.80
C PRO A 619 17.16 -10.60 -15.49
N GLU A 620 16.79 -11.08 -16.67
CA GLU A 620 15.71 -10.50 -17.46
C GLU A 620 14.35 -10.47 -16.74
N ASN A 621 14.08 -11.45 -15.87
CA ASN A 621 12.85 -11.56 -15.12
C ASN A 621 12.74 -10.55 -13.96
N MET A 622 13.80 -9.79 -13.68
CA MET A 622 13.88 -8.76 -12.61
C MET A 622 13.54 -9.28 -11.20
N ARG A 623 13.43 -10.59 -11.01
CA ARG A 623 13.15 -11.21 -9.70
C ARG A 623 14.38 -11.13 -8.80
N TRP A 624 14.26 -11.61 -7.55
CA TRP A 624 15.31 -11.56 -6.55
C TRP A 624 16.67 -12.07 -7.09
N ASN A 625 17.69 -11.24 -6.99
CA ASN A 625 19.02 -11.50 -7.57
C ASN A 625 20.12 -10.69 -6.88
N ASP A 626 21.39 -10.95 -7.21
CA ASP A 626 22.58 -10.34 -6.60
C ASP A 626 22.97 -8.96 -7.18
N TYR A 627 22.33 -8.53 -8.25
CA TYR A 627 22.60 -7.27 -8.97
C TYR A 627 21.47 -6.26 -8.75
N TYR A 628 20.96 -5.59 -9.79
CA TYR A 628 19.83 -4.71 -9.63
C TYR A 628 18.56 -5.52 -9.26
N ASN A 629 18.31 -5.62 -7.98
CA ASN A 629 17.20 -6.38 -7.42
C ASN A 629 15.98 -5.48 -7.21
N HIS A 630 15.19 -5.25 -8.28
CA HIS A 630 14.00 -4.41 -8.17
C HIS A 630 12.97 -4.90 -7.15
N ALA A 631 13.05 -6.18 -6.78
CA ALA A 631 12.16 -6.79 -5.79
C ALA A 631 12.41 -6.30 -4.34
N ASN A 632 13.40 -5.42 -4.12
CA ASN A 632 13.66 -4.85 -2.79
C ASN A 632 14.15 -3.39 -2.84
N GLU A 633 13.90 -2.63 -1.81
CA GLU A 633 13.99 -1.18 -1.73
C GLU A 633 15.39 -0.57 -1.83
N PRO A 634 16.48 -1.19 -1.38
CA PRO A 634 17.81 -0.57 -1.40
C PRO A 634 18.25 -0.03 -2.75
N VAL A 635 17.76 -0.62 -3.85
CA VAL A 635 18.14 -0.24 -5.22
C VAL A 635 17.17 0.71 -5.91
N HIS A 636 16.04 1.07 -5.30
CA HIS A 636 14.98 1.82 -5.97
C HIS A 636 15.42 3.21 -6.49
N LEU A 637 16.43 3.81 -5.90
CA LEU A 637 17.00 5.10 -6.35
C LEU A 637 18.12 4.93 -7.38
N VAL A 638 18.62 3.73 -7.61
CA VAL A 638 19.83 3.45 -8.41
C VAL A 638 19.67 3.75 -9.91
N PRO A 639 18.52 3.48 -10.58
CA PRO A 639 18.38 3.76 -12.02
C PRO A 639 18.56 5.24 -12.38
N PHE A 640 18.38 6.15 -11.42
CA PHE A 640 18.45 7.58 -11.63
C PHE A 640 19.86 8.15 -11.47
N LEU A 641 20.82 7.36 -10.96
CA LEU A 641 22.22 7.76 -10.79
C LEU A 641 22.91 8.03 -12.13
N PHE A 642 22.48 7.42 -13.22
CA PHE A 642 23.01 7.70 -14.55
C PHE A 642 22.85 9.17 -14.97
N ASN A 643 21.83 9.85 -14.48
CA ASN A 643 21.65 11.29 -14.71
C ASN A 643 22.79 12.14 -14.09
N HIS A 644 23.42 11.65 -13.04
CA HIS A 644 24.57 12.30 -12.38
C HIS A 644 25.93 11.90 -12.97
N LEU A 645 25.93 10.90 -13.88
CA LEU A 645 27.11 10.36 -14.54
C LEU A 645 27.22 10.79 -16.02
N ASP A 646 26.55 11.86 -16.40
CA ASP A 646 26.48 12.37 -17.78
C ASP A 646 25.93 11.33 -18.80
N ALA A 647 25.10 10.39 -18.32
CA ALA A 647 24.53 9.31 -19.12
C ALA A 647 23.00 9.21 -18.98
N PRO A 648 22.22 10.31 -19.13
CA PRO A 648 20.77 10.29 -18.89
C PRO A 648 20.02 9.32 -19.83
N TYR A 649 20.58 8.99 -20.99
CA TYR A 649 20.05 7.98 -21.89
C TYR A 649 19.99 6.59 -21.26
N LEU A 650 20.87 6.27 -20.29
CA LEU A 650 20.84 5.01 -19.54
C LEU A 650 19.74 5.03 -18.47
N THR A 651 19.49 6.16 -17.80
CA THR A 651 18.27 6.31 -16.97
C THR A 651 17.02 6.04 -17.80
N GLN A 652 16.92 6.59 -19.02
CA GLN A 652 15.77 6.40 -19.90
C GLN A 652 15.61 4.93 -20.31
N LYS A 653 16.71 4.27 -20.70
CA LYS A 653 16.75 2.85 -21.05
C LYS A 653 16.27 1.98 -19.89
N TRP A 654 16.92 2.11 -18.75
CA TRP A 654 16.70 1.19 -17.64
C TRP A 654 15.36 1.41 -16.94
N THR A 655 14.87 2.64 -16.81
CA THR A 655 13.54 2.90 -16.24
C THR A 655 12.43 2.31 -17.11
N ARG A 656 12.52 2.43 -18.45
CA ARG A 656 11.57 1.77 -19.37
C ARG A 656 11.65 0.26 -19.26
N TYR A 657 12.86 -0.30 -19.21
CA TYR A 657 13.08 -1.74 -19.07
C TYR A 657 12.49 -2.29 -17.78
N ILE A 658 12.73 -1.61 -16.66
CA ILE A 658 12.17 -2.02 -15.36
C ILE A 658 10.63 -1.93 -15.38
N CYS A 659 10.05 -0.85 -15.89
CA CYS A 659 8.60 -0.73 -16.01
C CYS A 659 7.98 -1.85 -16.87
N ASP A 660 8.67 -2.33 -17.90
CA ASP A 660 8.22 -3.39 -18.78
C ASP A 660 8.38 -4.80 -18.17
N LYS A 661 9.46 -5.04 -17.41
CA LYS A 661 9.83 -6.38 -16.93
C LYS A 661 9.40 -6.67 -15.50
N ALA A 662 9.37 -5.66 -14.64
CA ALA A 662 9.05 -5.84 -13.23
C ALA A 662 7.54 -5.72 -12.91
N TYR A 663 6.75 -5.22 -13.88
CA TYR A 663 5.32 -5.00 -13.71
C TYR A 663 4.51 -5.58 -14.86
N SER A 664 3.41 -6.25 -14.54
CA SER A 664 2.53 -6.84 -15.55
C SER A 664 1.07 -6.90 -15.07
N ASN A 665 0.12 -7.03 -16.00
CA ASN A 665 -1.29 -7.22 -15.69
C ASN A 665 -1.60 -8.69 -15.35
N THR A 666 -0.90 -9.23 -14.35
CA THR A 666 -1.02 -10.61 -13.88
C THR A 666 -0.98 -10.69 -12.34
N VAL A 667 -1.32 -11.83 -11.79
CA VAL A 667 -1.25 -12.06 -10.32
C VAL A 667 0.19 -12.02 -9.78
N GLU A 668 1.19 -12.29 -10.62
CA GLU A 668 2.62 -12.17 -10.32
C GLU A 668 3.18 -10.79 -10.76
N GLY A 669 2.32 -9.85 -11.08
CA GLY A 669 2.65 -8.62 -11.79
C GLY A 669 3.37 -7.55 -10.97
N ILE A 670 3.92 -7.88 -9.82
CA ILE A 670 4.83 -7.07 -9.01
C ILE A 670 5.94 -7.99 -8.52
N VAL A 671 7.20 -7.67 -8.85
CA VAL A 671 8.38 -8.51 -8.54
C VAL A 671 8.94 -8.23 -7.16
N GLY A 672 8.27 -8.22 -6.16
CA GLY A 672 8.68 -7.94 -4.79
C GLY A 672 7.46 -7.68 -3.95
N ASN A 673 7.62 -7.62 -2.65
CA ASN A 673 6.54 -7.16 -1.79
C ASN A 673 6.08 -5.78 -2.28
N GLU A 674 4.79 -5.57 -2.32
CA GLU A 674 4.25 -4.27 -2.77
C GLU A 674 4.60 -3.14 -1.79
N ASP A 675 4.76 -3.51 -0.51
CA ASP A 675 5.21 -2.69 0.60
C ASP A 675 4.46 -1.36 0.72
N VAL A 676 3.15 -1.54 0.94
CA VAL A 676 2.23 -0.47 1.35
C VAL A 676 2.23 0.73 0.39
N GLY A 677 2.36 0.43 -0.91
CA GLY A 677 2.33 1.43 -1.97
C GLY A 677 3.70 1.81 -2.55
N GLN A 678 4.82 1.36 -1.97
CA GLN A 678 6.15 1.76 -2.43
C GLN A 678 6.49 1.26 -3.83
N MET A 679 6.32 -0.04 -4.10
CA MET A 679 6.59 -0.62 -5.43
C MET A 679 5.72 0.02 -6.50
N SER A 680 4.44 0.17 -6.19
CA SER A 680 3.46 0.78 -7.08
C SER A 680 3.75 2.27 -7.34
N ALA A 681 4.17 3.03 -6.31
CA ALA A 681 4.54 4.44 -6.46
C ALA A 681 5.80 4.63 -7.32
N TRP A 682 6.77 3.72 -7.18
CA TRP A 682 7.94 3.71 -8.06
C TRP A 682 7.52 3.62 -9.52
N TYR A 683 6.64 2.65 -9.85
CA TYR A 683 6.11 2.50 -11.21
C TYR A 683 5.37 3.75 -11.68
N VAL A 684 4.44 4.29 -10.86
CA VAL A 684 3.65 5.48 -11.23
C VAL A 684 4.57 6.65 -11.59
N LEU A 685 5.59 6.93 -10.79
CA LEU A 685 6.53 8.03 -11.02
C LEU A 685 7.40 7.76 -12.25
N ALA A 686 8.06 6.59 -12.33
CA ALA A 686 8.96 6.25 -13.43
C ALA A 686 8.23 6.18 -14.77
N ALA A 687 7.04 5.56 -14.82
CA ALA A 687 6.18 5.50 -16.00
C ALA A 687 5.64 6.88 -16.42
N SER A 688 5.57 7.81 -15.48
CA SER A 688 5.20 9.21 -15.75
C SER A 688 6.32 10.03 -16.36
N GLY A 689 7.57 9.55 -16.31
CA GLY A 689 8.72 10.28 -16.85
C GLY A 689 9.49 11.12 -15.84
N ILE A 690 9.23 10.93 -14.54
CA ILE A 690 9.93 11.63 -13.44
C ILE A 690 10.12 10.70 -12.23
N HIS A 691 11.19 10.93 -11.45
CA HIS A 691 11.36 10.25 -10.16
C HIS A 691 12.33 11.01 -9.25
N PRO A 692 12.12 11.10 -7.93
CA PRO A 692 13.13 11.69 -7.05
C PRO A 692 14.31 10.71 -6.89
N SER A 693 15.54 11.21 -6.91
CA SER A 693 16.73 10.44 -6.54
C SER A 693 17.14 10.64 -5.08
N CYS A 694 16.66 11.73 -4.45
CA CYS A 694 16.94 12.09 -3.07
C CYS A 694 15.71 12.78 -2.46
N PRO A 695 14.80 12.05 -1.80
CA PRO A 695 13.72 12.68 -1.03
C PRO A 695 14.31 13.65 0.02
N GLY A 696 13.63 14.77 0.25
CA GLY A 696 14.19 15.92 0.98
C GLY A 696 14.82 16.97 0.08
N SER A 697 15.13 16.62 -1.18
CA SER A 697 15.51 17.54 -2.25
C SER A 697 14.26 17.90 -3.08
N THR A 698 14.31 19.07 -3.74
CA THR A 698 13.26 19.50 -4.67
C THR A 698 13.44 18.98 -6.09
N ARG A 699 14.53 18.25 -6.36
CA ARG A 699 14.89 17.72 -7.68
C ARG A 699 14.14 16.43 -7.98
N PHE A 700 13.53 16.36 -9.18
CA PHE A 700 13.02 15.14 -9.80
C PHE A 700 13.80 14.84 -11.06
N GLU A 701 14.37 13.66 -11.17
CA GLU A 701 15.07 13.17 -12.35
C GLU A 701 14.07 12.96 -13.49
N ILE A 702 14.44 13.35 -14.70
CA ILE A 702 13.63 13.06 -15.90
C ILE A 702 14.00 11.67 -16.39
N THR A 703 12.97 10.83 -16.58
CA THR A 703 13.07 9.47 -17.10
C THR A 703 12.44 9.38 -18.49
N SER A 704 12.12 8.19 -18.96
CA SER A 704 11.40 7.99 -20.22
C SER A 704 9.93 7.62 -19.94
N PRO A 705 8.96 8.50 -20.17
CA PRO A 705 7.55 8.21 -19.90
C PRO A 705 7.01 7.08 -20.77
N ILE A 706 6.07 6.28 -20.24
CA ILE A 706 5.38 5.24 -21.03
C ILE A 706 4.28 5.84 -21.90
N PHE A 707 3.58 6.86 -21.40
CA PHE A 707 2.40 7.44 -22.00
C PHE A 707 2.74 8.68 -22.85
N GLN A 708 1.90 9.01 -23.84
CA GLN A 708 2.08 10.20 -24.67
C GLN A 708 1.78 11.49 -23.89
N GLU A 709 0.84 11.46 -22.95
CA GLU A 709 0.54 12.62 -22.10
C GLU A 709 0.15 12.15 -20.70
N LEU A 710 0.70 12.83 -19.68
CA LEU A 710 0.28 12.71 -18.30
C LEU A 710 -0.04 14.10 -17.76
N SER A 711 -1.06 14.19 -16.91
CA SER A 711 -1.51 15.44 -16.29
C SER A 711 -1.81 15.21 -14.83
N PHE A 712 -0.99 15.77 -13.94
CA PHE A 712 -1.16 15.76 -12.49
C PHE A 712 -2.06 16.93 -12.09
N GLN A 713 -3.14 16.64 -11.37
CA GLN A 713 -3.98 17.66 -10.77
C GLN A 713 -3.33 18.15 -9.48
N LEU A 714 -3.06 19.44 -9.39
CA LEU A 714 -2.43 20.06 -8.22
C LEU A 714 -3.48 20.59 -7.24
N ASP A 715 -3.21 20.46 -5.94
CA ASP A 715 -4.10 20.96 -4.90
C ASP A 715 -3.92 22.49 -4.74
N PRO A 716 -4.96 23.29 -5.01
CA PRO A 716 -4.87 24.75 -4.94
C PRO A 716 -4.67 25.30 -3.52
N ASN A 717 -4.87 24.50 -2.47
CA ASN A 717 -4.60 24.91 -1.10
C ASN A 717 -3.10 24.91 -0.77
N TYR A 718 -2.31 24.18 -1.56
CA TYR A 718 -0.87 24.03 -1.36
C TYR A 718 -0.05 24.65 -2.49
N PHE A 719 -0.56 24.63 -3.73
CA PHE A 719 0.20 24.94 -4.93
C PHE A 719 -0.45 26.04 -5.76
N SER A 720 0.38 26.86 -6.39
CA SER A 720 -0.10 27.96 -7.24
C SER A 720 -0.60 27.53 -8.61
N GLY A 721 -0.07 26.43 -9.13
CA GLY A 721 -0.49 25.85 -10.42
C GLY A 721 -1.74 25.00 -10.27
N LYS A 722 -2.44 24.77 -11.39
CA LYS A 722 -3.61 23.90 -11.44
C LYS A 722 -3.27 22.48 -11.89
N ARG A 723 -2.31 22.34 -12.79
CA ARG A 723 -1.89 21.06 -13.38
C ARG A 723 -0.43 21.11 -13.78
N PHE A 724 0.29 20.07 -13.48
CA PHE A 724 1.58 19.75 -14.08
C PHE A 724 1.38 18.76 -15.21
N ARG A 725 1.96 19.02 -16.38
CA ARG A 725 1.80 18.16 -17.57
C ARG A 725 3.14 17.69 -18.10
N ILE A 726 3.17 16.42 -18.53
CA ILE A 726 4.28 15.84 -19.28
C ILE A 726 3.72 15.38 -20.61
N VAL A 727 4.29 15.84 -21.72
CA VAL A 727 3.88 15.48 -23.08
C VAL A 727 5.09 14.88 -23.79
N ALA A 728 4.96 13.62 -24.20
CA ALA A 728 6.01 12.88 -24.91
C ALA A 728 5.61 12.71 -26.37
N HIS A 729 6.20 13.56 -27.23
CA HIS A 729 5.99 13.51 -28.67
C HIS A 729 6.73 12.32 -29.28
N ASP A 730 6.12 11.65 -30.25
CA ASP A 730 6.65 10.49 -30.96
C ASP A 730 7.02 9.30 -30.04
N ASN A 731 6.45 9.24 -28.82
CA ASN A 731 6.70 8.19 -27.85
C ASN A 731 6.07 6.87 -28.28
N THR A 732 6.90 5.84 -28.46
CA THR A 732 6.51 4.47 -28.84
C THR A 732 7.29 3.44 -28.02
N ALA A 733 7.11 2.15 -28.31
CA ALA A 733 7.91 1.09 -27.71
C ALA A 733 9.41 1.21 -28.07
N ASP A 734 9.71 1.71 -29.28
CA ASP A 734 11.09 1.85 -29.78
C ASP A 734 11.65 3.26 -29.52
N ASN A 735 10.83 4.30 -29.56
CA ASN A 735 11.24 5.67 -29.35
C ASN A 735 11.26 5.98 -27.85
N ILE A 736 12.28 5.52 -27.14
CA ILE A 736 12.41 5.64 -25.69
C ILE A 736 13.40 6.71 -25.23
N TYR A 737 14.18 7.27 -26.17
CA TYR A 737 15.23 8.21 -25.84
C TYR A 737 14.83 9.65 -26.13
N ILE A 738 15.06 10.53 -25.15
CA ILE A 738 14.78 11.96 -25.28
C ILE A 738 15.81 12.59 -26.23
N GLN A 739 15.34 13.18 -27.32
CA GLN A 739 16.18 13.89 -28.29
C GLN A 739 16.31 15.39 -27.92
N ARG A 740 15.27 15.99 -27.40
CA ARG A 740 15.22 17.35 -26.87
C ARG A 740 14.05 17.50 -25.91
N ALA A 741 14.14 18.49 -25.05
CA ALA A 741 13.04 18.84 -24.15
C ALA A 741 12.72 20.34 -24.20
N VAL A 742 11.48 20.67 -23.83
CA VAL A 742 10.95 22.03 -23.75
C VAL A 742 10.17 22.17 -22.44
N LEU A 743 10.44 23.23 -21.68
CA LEU A 743 9.70 23.54 -20.46
C LEU A 743 8.99 24.89 -20.66
N ASN A 744 7.65 24.88 -20.61
CA ASN A 744 6.81 26.06 -20.82
C ASN A 744 7.16 26.82 -22.11
N GLY A 745 7.35 26.11 -23.22
CA GLY A 745 7.66 26.65 -24.55
C GLY A 745 9.13 27.08 -24.74
N LYS A 746 10.02 26.88 -23.76
CA LYS A 746 11.44 27.21 -23.85
C LYS A 746 12.31 25.96 -23.91
N PRO A 747 13.40 25.96 -24.71
CA PRO A 747 14.33 24.81 -24.73
C PRO A 747 14.83 24.49 -23.31
N TYR A 748 14.87 23.18 -22.99
CA TYR A 748 15.25 22.68 -21.67
C TYR A 748 16.34 21.62 -21.79
N ALA A 749 17.53 21.95 -21.28
CA ALA A 749 18.72 21.11 -21.42
C ALA A 749 19.04 20.28 -20.15
N LYS A 750 18.24 20.42 -19.07
CA LYS A 750 18.47 19.69 -17.82
C LYS A 750 17.84 18.30 -17.89
N ASN A 751 18.50 17.32 -17.26
CA ASN A 751 17.98 15.97 -17.08
C ASN A 751 17.12 15.79 -15.81
N TYR A 752 16.71 16.91 -15.18
CA TYR A 752 15.83 16.95 -14.02
C TYR A 752 14.88 18.14 -14.08
N ILE A 753 13.82 18.14 -13.29
CA ILE A 753 12.91 19.26 -13.09
C ILE A 753 12.80 19.58 -11.60
N ASP A 754 12.76 20.86 -11.26
CA ASP A 754 12.52 21.29 -9.88
C ASP A 754 11.04 21.21 -9.51
N PHE A 755 10.75 20.76 -8.29
CA PHE A 755 9.39 20.66 -7.76
C PHE A 755 8.62 22.00 -7.84
N LYS A 756 9.29 23.13 -7.59
CA LYS A 756 8.68 24.46 -7.72
C LYS A 756 8.10 24.72 -9.11
N ASP A 757 8.79 24.26 -10.17
CA ASP A 757 8.32 24.44 -11.54
C ASP A 757 7.11 23.53 -11.82
N MET A 758 7.16 22.29 -11.31
CA MET A 758 6.04 21.34 -11.42
C MET A 758 4.78 21.93 -10.78
N VAL A 759 4.86 22.37 -9.52
CA VAL A 759 3.69 22.85 -8.76
C VAL A 759 3.26 24.29 -9.13
N ALA A 760 4.06 25.01 -9.90
CA ALA A 760 3.65 26.23 -10.58
C ALA A 760 2.78 25.98 -11.81
N GLY A 761 2.62 24.71 -12.21
CA GLY A 761 1.75 24.31 -13.33
C GLY A 761 2.48 24.20 -14.66
N ALA A 762 3.75 23.79 -14.65
CA ALA A 762 4.56 23.65 -15.84
C ALA A 762 4.01 22.60 -16.84
N THR A 763 4.37 22.77 -18.10
CA THR A 763 4.28 21.74 -19.14
C THR A 763 5.71 21.39 -19.57
N LEU A 764 6.08 20.12 -19.36
CA LEU A 764 7.33 19.52 -19.82
C LEU A 764 7.02 18.73 -21.10
N GLU A 765 7.62 19.14 -22.20
CA GLU A 765 7.51 18.46 -23.51
C GLU A 765 8.81 17.72 -23.79
N LEU A 766 8.70 16.43 -24.09
CA LEU A 766 9.82 15.54 -24.40
C LEU A 766 9.63 15.05 -25.84
N TYR A 767 10.63 15.20 -26.68
CA TYR A 767 10.63 14.72 -28.07
C TYR A 767 11.47 13.47 -28.13
N MET A 768 10.81 12.35 -28.39
CA MET A 768 11.37 11.01 -28.27
C MET A 768 11.93 10.50 -29.60
N GLY A 769 12.91 9.61 -29.54
CA GLY A 769 13.48 8.93 -30.73
C GLY A 769 14.07 7.57 -30.37
N PRO A 770 14.45 6.75 -31.41
CA PRO A 770 14.89 5.38 -31.20
C PRO A 770 16.35 5.26 -30.79
N ASN A 771 17.17 6.29 -30.99
CA ASN A 771 18.59 6.26 -30.69
C ASN A 771 18.97 7.06 -29.46
N PRO A 772 19.90 6.59 -28.63
CA PRO A 772 20.42 7.34 -27.49
C PRO A 772 20.97 8.70 -27.89
N ASN A 773 20.47 9.77 -27.29
CA ASN A 773 21.09 11.09 -27.41
C ASN A 773 22.05 11.31 -26.22
N LYS A 774 23.33 11.28 -26.51
CA LYS A 774 24.39 11.41 -25.48
C LYS A 774 24.69 12.86 -25.11
N ASP A 775 24.16 13.82 -25.85
CA ASP A 775 24.41 15.26 -25.65
C ASP A 775 23.32 15.96 -24.85
N TRP A 776 22.11 15.37 -24.77
CA TRP A 776 21.00 15.96 -24.03
C TRP A 776 21.13 15.66 -22.52
N GLY A 777 20.94 16.69 -21.71
CA GLY A 777 20.86 16.56 -20.25
C GLY A 777 22.22 16.47 -19.52
N ILE A 778 23.32 16.73 -20.22
CA ILE A 778 24.68 16.71 -19.63
C ILE A 778 25.22 18.13 -19.28
N LYS A 779 24.44 19.18 -19.55
CA LYS A 779 24.82 20.59 -19.33
C LYS A 779 24.13 21.18 -18.11
#